data_eec3ed7b4ca9d94d93eb2be73a439582
#
_entry.id   eec3ed7b4ca9d94d93eb2be73a439582
#
_cell.length_a   1.000
_cell.length_b   1.000
_cell.length_c   1.000
_cell.angle_alpha   90.00
_cell.angle_beta   90.00
_cell.angle_gamma   90.00
#
_symmetry.space_group_name_H-M   'P 1'
#
loop_
_entity.id
_entity.type
_entity.pdbx_description
1 polymer ?
#
loop_
_entity_poly.entity_id
_entity_poly.type
_entity_poly.pdbx_seq_one_letter_code
_entity_poly.pdbx_strand_id
1 'polypeptide(L)'
;MIRALTGYATRSPWKVIALWAVLGIALALLGQALVFRATQASSGAFLPADYDSAAALRVAERHFGARPDANPSTVLVARADGEPLTAADERHVDAEAAKLARRPVVMPRPEDALPFARDHSQRPVVEPVVTAPDRGFRLLSVELTGNPTDPGMQNLYRAFREQARAAFAEAGLRTGFTGGLADTVDSADAGKTRSTVVGIVMLVVILLLHVLVFRSFLAALLPLLAVSVIGGAAAGAVVGSALLAGIDLDPSTPQLINVVLVGIGIDYFLFLLFRFREQLRDRPEQSGRAAAAAVAGRVGTAITSAALTIVAAFSTLGVATFGQFRVLGPAIAVAVLVMLVGSLTLMPAILAVAGRRMFWPSRGLKDRPREGVAARMGDRVARRPLTVVVASVALLGALAAGLVGMRMDYGQSGGDGERTAAAATAAEIAGALPAGVSDPTGVFVTATDGGTLTAERLGGLAEALTAVDGVGQVAPTVLSEDRTAARIDVFPTADPRRQEARDLVSGPVRDAVAAHRPAGTEVHVGGTAAVFADISKAVDKDLRVVFPVAAALITLILLVLLRSLLAPAVLMISVGLGFAATLGASALVFQHALGRSGVDFTLPLVLFLFVVALGTDYNILIGDRIREEMERPGPARAAVARAVRHTAPAIATAGLVLAASFGSLAVGPGSATQQIGFATALGILLSAFVLSIALVPALAALLGWSIWWPLPPRRAAGPAEPAPAPAERGSGSTEPRVRVG
;
A
#
# COMPACT_ATOMS: atom_id res chain seq x y z
N MET A 1 2.87 -13.59 29.44
CA MET A 1 1.62 -13.40 28.67
C MET A 1 1.60 -14.26 27.41
N ILE A 2 2.56 -14.14 26.48
CA ILE A 2 2.60 -14.90 25.19
C ILE A 2 2.50 -16.41 25.41
N ARG A 3 3.32 -17.01 26.31
CA ARG A 3 3.28 -18.44 26.60
C ARG A 3 1.94 -18.92 27.22
N ALA A 4 1.23 -18.05 27.95
CA ALA A 4 -0.08 -18.37 28.47
C ALA A 4 -1.13 -18.41 27.38
N LEU A 5 -1.11 -17.43 26.46
CA LEU A 5 -2.03 -17.31 25.33
C LEU A 5 -1.86 -18.47 24.34
N THR A 6 -0.63 -18.73 23.90
CA THR A 6 -0.32 -19.84 23.00
C THR A 6 -0.58 -21.21 23.67
N GLY A 7 -0.33 -21.32 24.99
CA GLY A 7 -0.63 -22.51 25.79
C GLY A 7 -2.13 -22.79 25.87
N TYR A 8 -2.97 -21.78 26.05
CA TYR A 8 -4.43 -21.94 26.01
C TYR A 8 -4.90 -22.38 24.62
N ALA A 9 -4.40 -21.73 23.56
CA ALA A 9 -4.76 -22.04 22.19
C ALA A 9 -4.46 -23.51 21.80
N THR A 10 -3.34 -24.05 22.28
CA THR A 10 -2.97 -25.45 22.00
C THR A 10 -3.67 -26.46 22.90
N ARG A 11 -4.09 -26.07 24.12
CA ARG A 11 -4.87 -26.96 25.05
C ARG A 11 -6.33 -27.10 24.62
N SER A 12 -6.94 -26.02 24.11
CA SER A 12 -8.35 -25.97 23.68
C SER A 12 -8.51 -25.54 22.24
N PRO A 13 -7.90 -26.26 21.25
CA PRO A 13 -7.78 -25.76 19.88
C PRO A 13 -9.12 -25.58 19.19
N TRP A 14 -10.07 -26.50 19.40
CA TRP A 14 -11.40 -26.41 18.76
C TRP A 14 -12.22 -25.21 19.24
N LYS A 15 -12.09 -24.82 20.52
CA LYS A 15 -12.76 -23.60 21.04
C LYS A 15 -12.18 -22.34 20.38
N VAL A 16 -10.87 -22.30 20.20
CA VAL A 16 -10.19 -21.18 19.56
C VAL A 16 -10.55 -21.10 18.07
N ILE A 17 -10.55 -22.23 17.35
CA ILE A 17 -10.93 -22.28 15.93
C ILE A 17 -12.37 -21.84 15.77
N ALA A 18 -13.31 -22.34 16.59
CA ALA A 18 -14.72 -21.95 16.53
C ALA A 18 -14.93 -20.46 16.84
N LEU A 19 -14.22 -19.94 17.86
CA LEU A 19 -14.27 -18.51 18.18
C LEU A 19 -13.82 -17.65 17.01
N TRP A 20 -12.69 -17.98 16.36
CA TRP A 20 -12.17 -17.25 15.22
C TRP A 20 -13.09 -17.38 13.99
N ALA A 21 -13.67 -18.56 13.76
CA ALA A 21 -14.62 -18.76 12.68
C ALA A 21 -15.86 -17.85 12.85
N VAL A 22 -16.45 -17.83 14.03
CA VAL A 22 -17.63 -16.99 14.32
C VAL A 22 -17.26 -15.50 14.29
N LEU A 23 -16.26 -15.09 15.06
CA LEU A 23 -15.85 -13.70 15.18
C LEU A 23 -15.30 -13.16 13.85
N GLY A 24 -14.46 -13.96 13.14
CA GLY A 24 -13.87 -13.60 11.88
C GLY A 24 -14.91 -13.38 10.79
N ILE A 25 -15.88 -14.30 10.67
CA ILE A 25 -16.97 -14.15 9.69
C ILE A 25 -17.88 -12.97 10.08
N ALA A 26 -18.25 -12.83 11.35
CA ALA A 26 -19.10 -11.73 11.79
C ALA A 26 -18.46 -10.37 11.53
N LEU A 27 -17.19 -10.19 11.87
CA LEU A 27 -16.45 -8.94 11.62
C LEU A 27 -16.24 -8.70 10.13
N ALA A 28 -15.98 -9.75 9.33
CA ALA A 28 -15.86 -9.61 7.88
C ALA A 28 -17.15 -9.12 7.24
N LEU A 29 -18.29 -9.71 7.60
CA LEU A 29 -19.61 -9.29 7.10
C LEU A 29 -19.96 -7.87 7.55
N LEU A 30 -19.70 -7.54 8.81
CA LEU A 30 -19.91 -6.19 9.33
C LEU A 30 -19.03 -5.17 8.61
N GLY A 31 -17.75 -5.49 8.40
CA GLY A 31 -16.82 -4.64 7.67
C GLY A 31 -17.27 -4.39 6.24
N GLN A 32 -17.71 -5.43 5.52
CA GLN A 32 -18.26 -5.28 4.17
C GLN A 32 -19.53 -4.42 4.13
N ALA A 33 -20.43 -4.60 5.09
CA ALA A 33 -21.67 -3.83 5.15
C ALA A 33 -21.45 -2.35 5.47
N LEU A 34 -20.37 -2.01 6.17
CA LEU A 34 -20.13 -0.66 6.67
C LEU A 34 -18.98 0.08 5.96
N VAL A 35 -18.21 -0.59 5.10
CA VAL A 35 -17.01 0.00 4.48
C VAL A 35 -17.32 1.30 3.74
N PHE A 36 -18.42 1.36 2.99
CA PHE A 36 -18.80 2.55 2.22
C PHE A 36 -19.27 3.72 3.10
N ARG A 37 -19.60 3.47 4.38
CA ARG A 37 -19.88 4.53 5.36
C ARG A 37 -18.62 5.07 6.00
N ALA A 38 -17.56 4.29 5.98
CA ALA A 38 -16.27 4.63 6.57
C ALA A 38 -15.27 5.17 5.53
N THR A 39 -15.64 5.27 4.24
CA THR A 39 -14.73 5.70 3.18
C THR A 39 -15.16 7.02 2.57
N GLN A 40 -14.18 7.91 2.31
CA GLN A 40 -14.34 9.18 1.62
C GLN A 40 -13.56 9.14 0.30
N ALA A 41 -14.22 9.49 -0.80
CA ALA A 41 -13.63 9.31 -2.13
C ALA A 41 -12.87 10.55 -2.65
N SER A 42 -13.05 11.72 -2.08
CA SER A 42 -12.39 12.94 -2.55
C SER A 42 -10.97 13.06 -1.99
N SER A 43 -9.96 13.01 -2.87
CA SER A 43 -8.55 13.22 -2.47
C SER A 43 -8.32 14.58 -1.81
N GLY A 44 -9.07 15.60 -2.21
CA GLY A 44 -9.02 16.94 -1.61
C GLY A 44 -9.47 16.98 -0.14
N ALA A 45 -10.36 16.09 0.28
CA ALA A 45 -10.83 15.98 1.66
C ALA A 45 -9.73 15.57 2.64
N PHE A 46 -8.64 14.98 2.15
CA PHE A 46 -7.49 14.57 2.97
C PHE A 46 -6.42 15.66 3.13
N LEU A 47 -6.60 16.83 2.48
CA LEU A 47 -5.73 17.98 2.70
C LEU A 47 -6.12 18.73 3.99
N PRO A 48 -5.14 19.19 4.79
CA PRO A 48 -5.41 20.08 5.91
C PRO A 48 -6.10 21.37 5.45
N ALA A 49 -6.92 21.92 6.33
CA ALA A 49 -7.73 23.10 6.03
C ALA A 49 -6.93 24.39 5.72
N ASP A 50 -5.66 24.44 6.09
CA ASP A 50 -4.74 25.52 5.83
C ASP A 50 -4.12 25.52 4.42
N TYR A 51 -4.37 24.46 3.64
CA TYR A 51 -3.93 24.42 2.25
C TYR A 51 -4.85 25.24 1.34
N ASP A 52 -4.26 25.87 0.36
CA ASP A 52 -4.91 26.85 -0.52
C ASP A 52 -6.10 26.25 -1.29
N SER A 53 -5.92 25.06 -1.86
CA SER A 53 -7.02 24.36 -2.56
C SER A 53 -8.15 23.92 -1.63
N ALA A 54 -7.86 23.57 -0.37
CA ALA A 54 -8.87 23.27 0.63
C ALA A 54 -9.64 24.55 1.06
N ALA A 55 -8.96 25.69 1.13
CA ALA A 55 -9.59 26.98 1.37
C ALA A 55 -10.49 27.38 0.18
N ALA A 56 -10.02 27.21 -1.04
CA ALA A 56 -10.79 27.44 -2.26
C ALA A 56 -12.09 26.64 -2.29
N LEU A 57 -12.03 25.34 -1.92
CA LEU A 57 -13.22 24.50 -1.85
C LEU A 57 -14.25 25.05 -0.85
N ARG A 58 -13.82 25.49 0.33
CA ARG A 58 -14.74 26.11 1.32
C ARG A 58 -15.41 27.38 0.81
N VAL A 59 -14.69 28.19 0.02
CA VAL A 59 -15.28 29.38 -0.63
C VAL A 59 -16.31 28.94 -1.69
N ALA A 60 -15.97 27.93 -2.49
CA ALA A 60 -16.87 27.36 -3.48
C ALA A 60 -18.16 26.80 -2.84
N GLU A 61 -18.04 26.07 -1.73
CA GLU A 61 -19.17 25.55 -0.95
C GLU A 61 -20.07 26.66 -0.41
N ARG A 62 -19.47 27.67 0.20
CA ARG A 62 -20.20 28.73 0.91
C ARG A 62 -20.90 29.70 -0.03
N HIS A 63 -20.25 30.06 -1.13
CA HIS A 63 -20.70 31.16 -1.98
C HIS A 63 -21.20 30.73 -3.36
N PHE A 64 -20.85 29.52 -3.82
CA PHE A 64 -21.21 29.04 -5.17
C PHE A 64 -21.97 27.71 -5.13
N GLY A 65 -22.38 27.24 -3.94
CA GLY A 65 -23.20 26.04 -3.81
C GLY A 65 -22.51 24.73 -4.19
N ALA A 66 -21.17 24.73 -4.29
CA ALA A 66 -20.41 23.50 -4.53
C ALA A 66 -20.69 22.49 -3.40
N ARG A 67 -20.83 21.23 -3.78
CA ARG A 67 -21.09 20.15 -2.81
C ARG A 67 -19.82 19.30 -2.67
N PRO A 68 -19.31 19.09 -1.44
CA PRO A 68 -18.09 18.29 -1.22
C PRO A 68 -18.20 16.85 -1.68
N ASP A 69 -19.42 16.30 -1.68
CA ASP A 69 -19.75 14.94 -2.08
C ASP A 69 -20.25 14.83 -3.54
N ALA A 70 -20.23 15.95 -4.29
CA ALA A 70 -20.57 15.94 -5.69
C ALA A 70 -19.50 15.24 -6.53
N ASN A 71 -19.96 14.42 -7.46
CA ASN A 71 -19.11 13.74 -8.43
C ASN A 71 -19.46 14.26 -9.83
N PRO A 72 -18.76 15.28 -10.31
CA PRO A 72 -19.02 15.84 -11.63
C PRO A 72 -18.60 14.82 -12.70
N SER A 73 -19.43 14.73 -13.73
CA SER A 73 -19.17 13.99 -14.95
C SER A 73 -19.56 14.84 -16.13
N THR A 74 -18.87 14.69 -17.25
CA THR A 74 -19.15 15.42 -18.47
C THR A 74 -19.88 14.49 -19.44
N VAL A 75 -20.98 14.98 -20.00
CA VAL A 75 -21.70 14.31 -21.08
C VAL A 75 -21.47 15.08 -22.36
N LEU A 76 -20.88 14.41 -23.34
CA LEU A 76 -20.75 14.91 -24.71
C LEU A 76 -22.00 14.49 -25.50
N VAL A 77 -22.65 15.41 -26.14
CA VAL A 77 -23.79 15.20 -27.05
C VAL A 77 -23.42 15.66 -28.45
N ALA A 78 -23.50 14.78 -29.44
CA ALA A 78 -23.15 15.03 -30.81
C ALA A 78 -24.16 14.34 -31.75
N ARG A 79 -24.24 14.74 -33.00
CA ARG A 79 -25.05 14.04 -33.98
C ARG A 79 -24.49 12.66 -34.29
N ALA A 80 -25.38 11.67 -34.45
CA ALA A 80 -24.98 10.30 -34.76
C ALA A 80 -24.40 10.14 -36.18
N ASP A 81 -24.75 11.04 -37.10
CA ASP A 81 -24.23 11.08 -38.48
C ASP A 81 -22.89 11.81 -38.61
N GLY A 82 -22.38 12.42 -37.54
CA GLY A 82 -21.09 13.13 -37.51
C GLY A 82 -21.14 14.55 -38.07
N GLU A 83 -22.29 15.05 -38.50
CA GLU A 83 -22.47 16.41 -38.94
C GLU A 83 -22.51 17.41 -37.78
N PRO A 84 -22.16 18.69 -37.98
CA PRO A 84 -22.26 19.71 -36.94
C PRO A 84 -23.68 19.86 -36.37
N LEU A 85 -23.79 20.21 -35.10
CA LEU A 85 -25.05 20.47 -34.42
C LEU A 85 -25.74 21.68 -35.04
N THR A 86 -27.02 21.56 -35.35
CA THR A 86 -27.87 22.69 -35.76
C THR A 86 -28.36 23.46 -34.52
N ALA A 87 -28.83 24.69 -34.72
CA ALA A 87 -29.46 25.48 -33.67
C ALA A 87 -30.74 24.80 -33.09
N ALA A 88 -31.38 23.90 -33.88
CA ALA A 88 -32.48 23.09 -33.39
C ALA A 88 -32.00 21.97 -32.46
N ASP A 89 -30.88 21.32 -32.80
CA ASP A 89 -30.25 20.28 -32.00
C ASP A 89 -29.78 20.85 -30.64
N GLU A 90 -29.13 22.03 -30.64
CA GLU A 90 -28.68 22.68 -29.40
C GLU A 90 -29.85 23.00 -28.47
N ARG A 91 -30.97 23.53 -29.00
CA ARG A 91 -32.20 23.78 -28.22
C ARG A 91 -32.80 22.49 -27.69
N HIS A 92 -32.75 21.42 -28.48
CA HIS A 92 -33.24 20.11 -28.07
C HIS A 92 -32.36 19.55 -26.92
N VAL A 93 -31.04 19.66 -27.01
CA VAL A 93 -30.09 19.26 -25.97
C VAL A 93 -30.38 20.01 -24.67
N ASP A 94 -30.58 21.33 -24.73
CA ASP A 94 -30.89 22.12 -23.52
C ASP A 94 -32.24 21.72 -22.89
N ALA A 95 -33.26 21.47 -23.74
CA ALA A 95 -34.56 21.03 -23.26
C ALA A 95 -34.53 19.64 -22.61
N GLU A 96 -33.79 18.68 -23.21
CA GLU A 96 -33.62 17.34 -22.63
C GLU A 96 -32.76 17.37 -21.36
N ALA A 97 -31.70 18.18 -21.31
CA ALA A 97 -30.92 18.40 -20.10
C ALA A 97 -31.78 18.89 -18.94
N ALA A 98 -32.67 19.88 -19.21
CA ALA A 98 -33.63 20.37 -18.22
C ALA A 98 -34.66 19.31 -17.77
N LYS A 99 -35.07 18.40 -18.67
CA LYS A 99 -35.94 17.27 -18.31
C LYS A 99 -35.19 16.25 -17.45
N LEU A 100 -33.95 15.89 -17.83
CA LEU A 100 -33.10 14.97 -17.06
C LEU A 100 -32.83 15.50 -15.66
N ALA A 101 -32.59 16.80 -15.47
CA ALA A 101 -32.40 17.43 -14.17
C ALA A 101 -33.65 17.31 -13.26
N ARG A 102 -34.84 17.27 -13.83
CA ARG A 102 -36.10 17.16 -13.08
C ARG A 102 -36.49 15.71 -12.76
N ARG A 103 -36.03 14.75 -13.57
CA ARG A 103 -36.40 13.34 -13.48
C ARG A 103 -35.44 12.64 -12.51
N PRO A 104 -35.96 12.02 -11.41
CA PRO A 104 -35.10 11.23 -10.55
C PRO A 104 -34.58 10.01 -11.30
N VAL A 105 -33.32 9.73 -11.12
CA VAL A 105 -32.72 8.45 -11.51
C VAL A 105 -33.03 7.46 -10.43
N VAL A 106 -33.72 6.39 -10.78
CA VAL A 106 -34.08 5.32 -9.86
C VAL A 106 -33.33 4.07 -10.29
N MET A 107 -32.57 3.50 -9.37
CA MET A 107 -31.97 2.20 -9.56
C MET A 107 -32.96 1.14 -9.06
N PRO A 108 -33.38 0.19 -9.91
CA PRO A 108 -34.20 -0.93 -9.45
C PRO A 108 -33.49 -1.70 -8.37
N ARG A 109 -34.22 -2.09 -7.33
CA ARG A 109 -33.67 -2.92 -6.26
C ARG A 109 -33.22 -4.27 -6.83
N PRO A 110 -31.98 -4.72 -6.59
CA PRO A 110 -31.57 -6.07 -6.97
C PRO A 110 -32.47 -7.13 -6.32
N GLU A 111 -32.80 -8.20 -7.03
CA GLU A 111 -33.66 -9.28 -6.52
C GLU A 111 -33.08 -9.97 -5.28
N ASP A 112 -31.74 -10.00 -5.17
CA ASP A 112 -30.95 -10.55 -4.06
C ASP A 112 -30.65 -9.53 -2.94
N ALA A 113 -31.17 -8.30 -3.04
CA ALA A 113 -30.94 -7.27 -2.04
C ALA A 113 -31.56 -7.63 -0.68
N LEU A 114 -30.81 -7.35 0.38
CA LEU A 114 -31.29 -7.57 1.75
C LEU A 114 -32.56 -6.75 2.02
N PRO A 115 -33.50 -7.26 2.84
CA PRO A 115 -34.81 -6.63 3.07
C PRO A 115 -34.77 -5.18 3.56
N PHE A 116 -33.64 -4.79 4.16
CA PHE A 116 -33.39 -3.43 4.70
C PHE A 116 -32.54 -2.56 3.78
N ALA A 117 -32.16 -3.03 2.58
CA ALA A 117 -31.46 -2.21 1.60
C ALA A 117 -32.40 -1.09 1.12
N ARG A 118 -31.89 0.14 1.08
CA ARG A 118 -32.66 1.29 0.59
C ARG A 118 -32.55 1.37 -0.92
N ASP A 119 -33.63 1.82 -1.58
CA ASP A 119 -33.58 2.15 -3.00
C ASP A 119 -32.71 3.41 -3.18
N HIS A 120 -31.76 3.35 -4.10
CA HIS A 120 -31.01 4.52 -4.50
C HIS A 120 -31.82 5.30 -5.52
N SER A 121 -32.24 6.51 -5.14
CA SER A 121 -32.92 7.45 -6.03
C SER A 121 -32.35 8.83 -5.80
N GLN A 122 -31.94 9.50 -6.89
CA GLN A 122 -31.37 10.84 -6.82
C GLN A 122 -31.77 11.65 -8.03
N ARG A 123 -31.94 12.95 -7.85
CA ARG A 123 -32.07 13.91 -8.95
C ARG A 123 -30.67 14.40 -9.35
N PRO A 124 -30.26 14.19 -10.61
CA PRO A 124 -29.00 14.76 -11.10
C PRO A 124 -29.11 16.27 -11.24
N VAL A 125 -28.01 16.97 -11.02
CA VAL A 125 -27.87 18.35 -11.50
C VAL A 125 -27.30 18.24 -12.92
N VAL A 126 -28.00 18.78 -13.92
CA VAL A 126 -27.56 18.72 -15.32
C VAL A 126 -27.56 20.13 -15.89
N GLU A 127 -26.40 20.63 -16.27
CA GLU A 127 -26.22 21.99 -16.79
C GLU A 127 -25.46 21.99 -18.11
N PRO A 128 -25.89 22.76 -19.13
CA PRO A 128 -25.10 22.97 -20.31
C PRO A 128 -23.79 23.73 -19.98
N VAL A 129 -22.67 23.30 -20.55
CA VAL A 129 -21.35 23.93 -20.33
C VAL A 129 -20.92 24.75 -21.52
N VAL A 130 -20.67 24.10 -22.65
CA VAL A 130 -20.14 24.73 -23.86
C VAL A 130 -20.47 23.92 -25.12
N THR A 131 -20.61 24.60 -26.24
CA THR A 131 -20.62 23.97 -27.57
C THR A 131 -19.23 24.11 -28.19
N ALA A 132 -18.73 23.04 -28.82
CA ALA A 132 -17.46 23.09 -29.53
C ALA A 132 -17.47 24.18 -30.63
N PRO A 133 -16.33 24.84 -30.94
CA PRO A 133 -16.27 25.91 -31.93
C PRO A 133 -16.74 25.50 -33.34
N ASP A 134 -16.51 24.25 -33.72
CA ASP A 134 -16.93 23.63 -34.98
C ASP A 134 -18.36 23.07 -34.90
N ARG A 135 -19.05 23.24 -33.76
CA ARG A 135 -20.36 22.64 -33.44
C ARG A 135 -20.40 21.12 -33.51
N GLY A 136 -19.27 20.42 -33.49
CA GLY A 136 -19.22 18.99 -33.56
C GLY A 136 -19.93 18.32 -32.37
N PHE A 137 -19.94 18.96 -31.20
CA PHE A 137 -20.62 18.47 -29.98
C PHE A 137 -20.97 19.62 -29.02
N ARG A 138 -21.89 19.31 -28.08
CA ARG A 138 -22.23 20.15 -26.92
C ARG A 138 -21.92 19.39 -25.66
N LEU A 139 -21.30 20.04 -24.65
CA LEU A 139 -20.99 19.46 -23.35
C LEU A 139 -22.04 19.84 -22.33
N LEU A 140 -22.41 18.85 -21.51
CA LEU A 140 -23.23 19.02 -20.31
C LEU A 140 -22.41 18.60 -19.11
N SER A 141 -22.49 19.35 -18.01
CA SER A 141 -22.03 18.92 -16.70
C SER A 141 -23.15 18.15 -16.00
N VAL A 142 -22.82 17.04 -15.40
CA VAL A 142 -23.75 16.22 -14.61
C VAL A 142 -23.15 15.95 -13.26
N GLU A 143 -23.86 16.32 -12.21
CA GLU A 143 -23.44 16.05 -10.83
C GLU A 143 -24.40 15.09 -10.16
N LEU A 144 -23.84 14.03 -9.58
CA LEU A 144 -24.50 13.12 -8.65
C LEU A 144 -23.72 13.11 -7.33
N THR A 145 -24.43 13.03 -6.21
CA THR A 145 -23.82 13.07 -4.88
C THR A 145 -23.70 11.67 -4.29
N GLY A 146 -22.60 11.39 -3.63
CA GLY A 146 -22.33 10.12 -2.95
C GLY A 146 -20.93 9.59 -3.18
N ASN A 147 -20.63 8.43 -2.59
CA ASN A 147 -19.33 7.80 -2.72
C ASN A 147 -19.22 7.07 -4.10
N PRO A 148 -18.32 7.49 -5.03
CA PRO A 148 -18.20 6.89 -6.36
C PRO A 148 -17.70 5.44 -6.32
N THR A 149 -17.12 4.98 -5.21
CA THR A 149 -16.69 3.59 -5.04
C THR A 149 -17.81 2.67 -4.52
N ASP A 150 -18.93 3.24 -4.07
CA ASP A 150 -20.12 2.47 -3.67
C ASP A 150 -20.76 1.81 -4.90
N PRO A 151 -20.91 0.47 -4.92
CA PRO A 151 -21.61 -0.23 -6.00
C PRO A 151 -23.02 0.29 -6.28
N GLY A 152 -23.75 0.74 -5.26
CA GLY A 152 -25.06 1.35 -5.40
C GLY A 152 -24.99 2.65 -6.20
N MET A 153 -24.00 3.51 -5.89
CA MET A 153 -23.77 4.75 -6.62
C MET A 153 -23.32 4.50 -8.07
N GLN A 154 -22.46 3.52 -8.28
CA GLN A 154 -22.05 3.12 -9.64
C GLN A 154 -23.24 2.60 -10.47
N ASN A 155 -24.11 1.80 -9.87
CA ASN A 155 -25.31 1.31 -10.53
C ASN A 155 -26.32 2.44 -10.83
N LEU A 156 -26.46 3.38 -9.90
CA LEU A 156 -27.25 4.60 -10.12
C LEU A 156 -26.74 5.39 -11.32
N TYR A 157 -25.42 5.54 -11.45
CA TYR A 157 -24.81 6.22 -12.59
C TYR A 157 -25.00 5.46 -13.91
N ARG A 158 -24.93 4.12 -13.90
CA ARG A 158 -25.25 3.31 -15.08
C ARG A 158 -26.70 3.54 -15.53
N ALA A 159 -27.63 3.57 -14.57
CA ALA A 159 -29.03 3.87 -14.87
C ALA A 159 -29.20 5.29 -15.45
N PHE A 160 -28.49 6.29 -14.92
CA PHE A 160 -28.45 7.62 -15.49
C PHE A 160 -27.92 7.61 -16.94
N ARG A 161 -26.81 6.91 -17.21
CA ARG A 161 -26.23 6.81 -18.56
C ARG A 161 -27.22 6.22 -19.57
N GLU A 162 -27.96 5.18 -19.18
CA GLU A 162 -29.01 4.57 -20.02
C GLU A 162 -30.15 5.54 -20.27
N GLN A 163 -30.61 6.25 -19.23
CA GLN A 163 -31.66 7.25 -19.34
C GLN A 163 -31.26 8.41 -20.26
N ALA A 164 -30.02 8.91 -20.13
CA ALA A 164 -29.49 9.98 -20.97
C ALA A 164 -29.33 9.51 -22.43
N ARG A 165 -28.78 8.30 -22.65
CA ARG A 165 -28.67 7.71 -23.99
C ARG A 165 -30.02 7.61 -24.69
N ALA A 166 -31.03 7.11 -24.00
CA ALA A 166 -32.36 6.98 -24.55
C ALA A 166 -32.97 8.34 -24.94
N ALA A 167 -32.85 9.34 -24.04
CA ALA A 167 -33.39 10.67 -24.27
C ALA A 167 -32.80 11.39 -25.52
N PHE A 168 -31.49 11.26 -25.74
CA PHE A 168 -30.84 11.88 -26.87
C PHE A 168 -30.93 11.06 -28.18
N ALA A 169 -31.01 9.72 -28.08
CA ALA A 169 -31.11 8.84 -29.25
C ALA A 169 -32.40 9.06 -30.06
N GLU A 170 -33.51 9.43 -29.42
CA GLU A 170 -34.78 9.74 -30.10
C GLU A 170 -34.65 10.88 -31.09
N ALA A 171 -33.71 11.82 -30.86
CA ALA A 171 -33.40 12.94 -31.75
C ALA A 171 -32.24 12.66 -32.72
N GLY A 172 -31.75 11.44 -32.84
CA GLY A 172 -30.60 11.09 -33.67
C GLY A 172 -29.25 11.59 -33.11
N LEU A 173 -29.19 11.87 -31.80
CA LEU A 173 -28.00 12.32 -31.12
C LEU A 173 -27.31 11.16 -30.39
N ARG A 174 -25.98 11.12 -30.43
CA ARG A 174 -25.15 10.20 -29.63
C ARG A 174 -24.63 10.87 -28.37
N THR A 175 -24.36 10.08 -27.34
CA THR A 175 -23.79 10.56 -26.09
C THR A 175 -22.48 9.87 -25.79
N GLY A 176 -21.49 10.65 -25.34
CA GLY A 176 -20.26 10.18 -24.70
C GLY A 176 -20.24 10.61 -23.23
N PHE A 177 -19.54 9.88 -22.37
CA PHE A 177 -19.46 10.16 -20.93
C PHE A 177 -18.00 10.14 -20.49
N THR A 178 -17.56 11.13 -19.71
CA THR A 178 -16.20 11.20 -19.19
C THR A 178 -16.16 11.98 -17.86
N GLY A 179 -15.02 11.96 -17.19
CA GLY A 179 -14.79 12.66 -15.93
C GLY A 179 -15.34 11.91 -14.70
N GLY A 180 -14.82 12.21 -13.55
CA GLY A 180 -15.29 11.80 -12.23
C GLY A 180 -15.84 10.37 -12.13
N LEU A 181 -17.18 10.29 -11.98
CA LEU A 181 -17.89 9.03 -11.80
C LEU A 181 -17.92 8.18 -13.09
N ALA A 182 -17.87 8.79 -14.28
CA ALA A 182 -17.80 8.05 -15.54
C ALA A 182 -16.50 7.23 -15.64
N ASP A 183 -15.37 7.85 -15.34
CA ASP A 183 -14.06 7.20 -15.36
C ASP A 183 -14.01 6.08 -14.33
N THR A 184 -14.57 6.32 -13.14
CA THR A 184 -14.62 5.31 -12.05
C THR A 184 -15.45 4.09 -12.46
N VAL A 185 -16.63 4.31 -13.05
CA VAL A 185 -17.51 3.21 -13.47
C VAL A 185 -16.91 2.42 -14.62
N ASP A 186 -16.38 3.10 -15.64
CA ASP A 186 -15.77 2.43 -16.79
C ASP A 186 -14.52 1.65 -16.40
N SER A 187 -13.69 2.19 -15.50
CA SER A 187 -12.52 1.50 -14.97
C SER A 187 -12.91 0.28 -14.11
N ALA A 188 -13.99 0.41 -13.30
CA ALA A 188 -14.51 -0.71 -12.53
C ALA A 188 -15.05 -1.83 -13.44
N ASP A 189 -15.77 -1.48 -14.50
CA ASP A 189 -16.32 -2.44 -15.46
C ASP A 189 -15.22 -3.12 -16.29
N ALA A 190 -14.24 -2.37 -16.79
CA ALA A 190 -13.07 -2.89 -17.49
C ALA A 190 -12.20 -3.78 -16.58
N GLY A 191 -12.04 -3.37 -15.31
CA GLY A 191 -11.24 -4.08 -14.32
C GLY A 191 -11.89 -5.34 -13.75
N LYS A 192 -13.21 -5.50 -13.81
CA LYS A 192 -13.94 -6.58 -13.11
C LYS A 192 -13.47 -7.99 -13.50
N THR A 193 -13.41 -8.28 -14.79
CA THR A 193 -12.94 -9.59 -15.29
C THR A 193 -11.46 -9.78 -14.98
N ARG A 194 -10.65 -8.74 -15.19
CA ARG A 194 -9.21 -8.77 -14.94
C ARG A 194 -8.90 -8.98 -13.46
N SER A 195 -9.60 -8.29 -12.54
CA SER A 195 -9.44 -8.47 -11.09
C SER A 195 -9.78 -9.89 -10.65
N THR A 196 -10.83 -10.49 -11.21
CA THR A 196 -11.21 -11.88 -10.92
C THR A 196 -10.13 -12.86 -11.41
N VAL A 197 -9.65 -12.70 -12.63
CA VAL A 197 -8.58 -13.55 -13.19
C VAL A 197 -7.30 -13.42 -12.37
N VAL A 198 -6.90 -12.18 -12.04
CA VAL A 198 -5.72 -11.91 -11.22
C VAL A 198 -5.87 -12.53 -9.82
N GLY A 199 -7.04 -12.43 -9.19
CA GLY A 199 -7.32 -13.06 -7.90
C GLY A 199 -7.19 -14.59 -7.95
N ILE A 200 -7.72 -15.23 -8.99
CA ILE A 200 -7.59 -16.67 -9.19
C ILE A 200 -6.12 -17.06 -9.45
N VAL A 201 -5.43 -16.35 -10.32
CA VAL A 201 -4.00 -16.59 -10.63
C VAL A 201 -3.16 -16.43 -9.36
N MET A 202 -3.38 -15.37 -8.59
CA MET A 202 -2.72 -15.16 -7.31
C MET A 202 -2.92 -16.35 -6.36
N LEU A 203 -4.17 -16.78 -6.17
CA LEU A 203 -4.49 -17.91 -5.31
C LEU A 203 -3.80 -19.19 -5.78
N VAL A 204 -3.84 -19.47 -7.08
CA VAL A 204 -3.19 -20.65 -7.69
C VAL A 204 -1.68 -20.60 -7.52
N VAL A 205 -1.05 -19.46 -7.78
CA VAL A 205 0.41 -19.28 -7.63
C VAL A 205 0.84 -19.46 -6.18
N ILE A 206 0.13 -18.84 -5.23
CA ILE A 206 0.43 -19.00 -3.80
C ILE A 206 0.26 -20.46 -3.38
N LEU A 207 -0.83 -21.10 -3.76
CA LEU A 207 -1.10 -22.50 -3.44
C LEU A 207 -0.04 -23.42 -4.04
N LEU A 208 0.32 -23.21 -5.32
CA LEU A 208 1.34 -23.99 -6.02
C LEU A 208 2.71 -23.87 -5.34
N LEU A 209 3.12 -22.65 -4.99
CA LEU A 209 4.39 -22.43 -4.29
C LEU A 209 4.42 -23.11 -2.93
N HIS A 210 3.34 -23.04 -2.16
CA HIS A 210 3.24 -23.73 -0.89
C HIS A 210 3.30 -25.25 -1.05
N VAL A 211 2.56 -25.79 -2.05
CA VAL A 211 2.61 -27.22 -2.37
C VAL A 211 4.02 -27.65 -2.80
N LEU A 212 4.70 -26.86 -3.62
CA LEU A 212 6.07 -27.13 -4.07
C LEU A 212 7.07 -27.19 -2.88
N VAL A 213 6.95 -26.25 -1.95
CA VAL A 213 7.84 -26.13 -0.79
C VAL A 213 7.56 -27.20 0.26
N PHE A 214 6.31 -27.36 0.64
CA PHE A 214 5.94 -28.31 1.71
C PHE A 214 5.60 -29.70 1.22
N ARG A 215 5.37 -29.86 -0.10
CA ARG A 215 4.91 -31.11 -0.74
C ARG A 215 3.69 -31.70 -0.04
N SER A 216 2.79 -30.82 0.43
CA SER A 216 1.58 -31.17 1.14
C SER A 216 0.47 -30.17 0.82
N PHE A 217 -0.70 -30.70 0.47
CA PHE A 217 -1.88 -29.87 0.20
C PHE A 217 -2.43 -29.19 1.46
N LEU A 218 -2.45 -29.90 2.60
CA LEU A 218 -2.91 -29.32 3.87
C LEU A 218 -1.99 -28.20 4.35
N ALA A 219 -0.68 -28.35 4.20
CA ALA A 219 0.29 -27.32 4.56
C ALA A 219 0.22 -26.09 3.62
N ALA A 220 -0.40 -26.24 2.46
CA ALA A 220 -0.66 -25.14 1.55
C ALA A 220 -2.00 -24.45 1.84
N LEU A 221 -3.07 -25.21 2.06
CA LEU A 221 -4.42 -24.70 2.20
C LEU A 221 -4.72 -24.08 3.58
N LEU A 222 -4.29 -24.74 4.67
CA LEU A 222 -4.63 -24.29 6.03
C LEU A 222 -4.06 -22.91 6.38
N PRO A 223 -2.83 -22.52 5.97
CA PRO A 223 -2.36 -21.16 6.14
C PRO A 223 -3.25 -20.12 5.45
N LEU A 224 -3.67 -20.38 4.21
CA LEU A 224 -4.51 -19.47 3.45
C LEU A 224 -5.88 -19.28 4.11
N LEU A 225 -6.50 -20.39 4.57
CA LEU A 225 -7.77 -20.31 5.31
C LEU A 225 -7.62 -19.53 6.62
N ALA A 226 -6.55 -19.77 7.38
CA ALA A 226 -6.30 -19.05 8.62
C ALA A 226 -6.13 -17.55 8.37
N VAL A 227 -5.32 -17.19 7.37
CA VAL A 227 -5.07 -15.79 7.00
C VAL A 227 -6.34 -15.12 6.47
N SER A 228 -7.18 -15.83 5.70
CA SER A 228 -8.46 -15.28 5.24
C SER A 228 -9.41 -14.97 6.38
N VAL A 229 -9.54 -15.86 7.37
CA VAL A 229 -10.38 -15.63 8.55
C VAL A 229 -9.87 -14.46 9.39
N ILE A 230 -8.57 -14.43 9.66
CA ILE A 230 -7.95 -13.34 10.44
C ILE A 230 -8.01 -12.03 9.65
N GLY A 231 -7.79 -12.06 8.33
CA GLY A 231 -7.84 -10.90 7.45
C GLY A 231 -9.23 -10.29 7.40
N GLY A 232 -10.28 -11.13 7.30
CA GLY A 232 -11.66 -10.66 7.38
C GLY A 232 -11.99 -10.01 8.72
N ALA A 233 -11.55 -10.61 9.83
CA ALA A 233 -11.69 -10.01 11.16
C ALA A 233 -10.95 -8.68 11.28
N ALA A 234 -9.75 -8.58 10.73
CA ALA A 234 -8.94 -7.38 10.75
C ALA A 234 -9.56 -6.26 9.92
N ALA A 235 -10.06 -6.57 8.72
CA ALA A 235 -10.77 -5.60 7.89
C ALA A 235 -12.01 -5.03 8.61
N GLY A 236 -12.81 -5.89 9.24
CA GLY A 236 -13.95 -5.46 10.05
C GLY A 236 -13.55 -4.63 11.27
N ALA A 237 -12.47 -4.99 11.94
CA ALA A 237 -11.95 -4.23 13.08
C ALA A 237 -11.46 -2.84 12.67
N VAL A 238 -10.82 -2.71 11.50
CA VAL A 238 -10.38 -1.42 10.96
C VAL A 238 -11.57 -0.53 10.63
N VAL A 239 -12.55 -1.05 9.87
CA VAL A 239 -13.77 -0.28 9.54
C VAL A 239 -14.51 0.12 10.81
N GLY A 240 -14.67 -0.80 11.76
CA GLY A 240 -15.30 -0.52 13.05
C GLY A 240 -14.55 0.54 13.86
N SER A 241 -13.23 0.47 13.93
CA SER A 241 -12.41 1.46 14.64
C SER A 241 -12.46 2.84 13.97
N ALA A 242 -12.48 2.91 12.64
CA ALA A 242 -12.61 4.15 11.89
C ALA A 242 -13.95 4.83 12.16
N LEU A 243 -15.05 4.09 12.11
CA LEU A 243 -16.40 4.61 12.43
C LEU A 243 -16.51 5.09 13.88
N LEU A 244 -15.95 4.34 14.85
CA LEU A 244 -15.97 4.73 16.26
C LEU A 244 -15.14 5.98 16.53
N ALA A 245 -14.05 6.17 15.79
CA ALA A 245 -13.19 7.34 15.90
C ALA A 245 -13.69 8.54 15.06
N GLY A 246 -14.72 8.38 14.23
CA GLY A 246 -15.19 9.40 13.29
C GLY A 246 -14.15 9.76 12.23
N ILE A 247 -13.39 8.75 11.77
CA ILE A 247 -12.29 8.92 10.81
C ILE A 247 -12.71 8.32 9.47
N ASP A 248 -12.63 9.10 8.40
CA ASP A 248 -12.88 8.63 7.05
C ASP A 248 -11.64 7.95 6.47
N LEU A 249 -11.83 6.75 5.94
CA LEU A 249 -10.80 5.98 5.24
C LEU A 249 -10.75 6.36 3.76
N ASP A 250 -9.57 6.32 3.17
CA ASP A 250 -9.43 6.34 1.71
C ASP A 250 -9.92 5.01 1.12
N PRO A 251 -10.60 5.01 -0.04
CA PRO A 251 -11.13 3.80 -0.68
C PRO A 251 -10.09 2.73 -1.00
N SER A 252 -8.82 3.11 -1.21
CA SER A 252 -7.71 2.17 -1.43
C SER A 252 -7.24 1.48 -0.14
N THR A 253 -7.52 2.06 1.03
CA THR A 253 -7.07 1.56 2.33
C THR A 253 -7.48 0.12 2.61
N PRO A 254 -8.73 -0.34 2.41
CA PRO A 254 -9.12 -1.73 2.62
C PRO A 254 -8.37 -2.70 1.72
N GLN A 255 -8.10 -2.32 0.47
CA GLN A 255 -7.35 -3.14 -0.48
C GLN A 255 -5.88 -3.27 -0.06
N LEU A 256 -5.23 -2.17 0.32
CA LEU A 256 -3.85 -2.17 0.81
C LEU A 256 -3.72 -3.01 2.09
N ILE A 257 -4.65 -2.87 3.04
CA ILE A 257 -4.68 -3.66 4.28
C ILE A 257 -4.79 -5.15 3.96
N ASN A 258 -5.68 -5.54 3.06
CA ASN A 258 -5.85 -6.95 2.69
C ASN A 258 -4.55 -7.55 2.15
N VAL A 259 -3.87 -6.83 1.27
CA VAL A 259 -2.58 -7.26 0.69
C VAL A 259 -1.51 -7.40 1.77
N VAL A 260 -1.39 -6.42 2.66
CA VAL A 260 -0.47 -6.45 3.80
C VAL A 260 -0.72 -7.65 4.70
N LEU A 261 -1.99 -7.89 5.05
CA LEU A 261 -2.38 -8.96 5.94
C LEU A 261 -2.14 -10.34 5.33
N VAL A 262 -2.43 -10.52 4.05
CA VAL A 262 -2.12 -11.77 3.34
C VAL A 262 -0.62 -12.02 3.36
N GLY A 263 0.20 -11.01 3.06
CA GLY A 263 1.64 -11.13 3.08
C GLY A 263 2.19 -11.49 4.45
N ILE A 264 1.91 -10.67 5.46
CA ILE A 264 2.40 -10.86 6.84
C ILE A 264 1.84 -12.15 7.46
N GLY A 265 0.57 -12.43 7.23
CA GLY A 265 -0.09 -13.62 7.79
C GLY A 265 0.49 -14.91 7.25
N ILE A 266 0.76 -14.97 5.94
CA ILE A 266 1.41 -16.12 5.31
C ILE A 266 2.83 -16.29 5.88
N ASP A 267 3.60 -15.22 6.01
CA ASP A 267 4.96 -15.27 6.52
C ASP A 267 5.02 -15.80 7.96
N TYR A 268 4.16 -15.28 8.86
CA TYR A 268 4.07 -15.77 10.24
C TYR A 268 3.65 -17.23 10.32
N PHE A 269 2.71 -17.65 9.47
CA PHE A 269 2.31 -19.06 9.43
C PHE A 269 3.44 -19.95 8.90
N LEU A 270 4.12 -19.53 7.84
CA LEU A 270 5.27 -20.23 7.28
C LEU A 270 6.37 -20.42 8.32
N PHE A 271 6.67 -19.37 9.10
CA PHE A 271 7.68 -19.44 10.13
C PHE A 271 7.32 -20.43 11.24
N LEU A 272 6.05 -20.42 11.67
CA LEU A 272 5.53 -21.44 12.61
C LEU A 272 5.60 -22.85 12.00
N LEU A 273 5.24 -23.00 10.73
CA LEU A 273 5.18 -24.29 10.04
C LEU A 273 6.57 -24.91 9.84
N PHE A 274 7.58 -24.11 9.47
CA PHE A 274 8.97 -24.57 9.37
C PHE A 274 9.50 -25.06 10.71
N ARG A 275 9.30 -24.30 11.77
CA ARG A 275 9.73 -24.68 13.13
C ARG A 275 8.92 -25.86 13.66
N PHE A 276 7.66 -25.98 13.31
CA PHE A 276 6.83 -27.12 13.67
C PHE A 276 7.32 -28.41 12.99
N ARG A 277 7.69 -28.33 11.69
CA ARG A 277 8.30 -29.42 10.95
C ARG A 277 9.64 -29.85 11.57
N GLU A 278 10.50 -28.93 11.90
CA GLU A 278 11.78 -29.15 12.57
C GLU A 278 11.56 -29.86 13.93
N GLN A 279 10.68 -29.35 14.77
CA GLN A 279 10.35 -29.91 16.09
C GLN A 279 9.82 -31.35 16.00
N LEU A 280 8.92 -31.63 15.06
CA LEU A 280 8.38 -32.98 14.84
C LEU A 280 9.42 -33.96 14.29
N ARG A 281 10.41 -33.48 13.57
CA ARG A 281 11.51 -34.30 13.04
C ARG A 281 12.52 -34.63 14.16
N ASP A 282 12.89 -33.61 14.93
CA ASP A 282 13.92 -33.75 15.99
C ASP A 282 13.42 -34.56 17.21
N ARG A 283 12.09 -34.54 17.43
CA ARG A 283 11.43 -35.29 18.51
C ARG A 283 10.26 -36.11 17.98
N PRO A 284 10.54 -37.25 17.33
CA PRO A 284 9.52 -38.08 16.69
C PRO A 284 8.48 -38.64 17.65
N GLU A 285 8.80 -38.83 18.93
CA GLU A 285 7.89 -39.35 19.97
C GLU A 285 6.89 -38.28 20.49
N GLN A 286 7.13 -36.98 20.16
CA GLN A 286 6.30 -35.90 20.69
C GLN A 286 4.95 -35.86 19.95
N SER A 287 3.86 -35.67 20.70
CA SER A 287 2.55 -35.46 20.13
C SER A 287 2.48 -34.14 19.34
N GLY A 288 1.67 -34.07 18.27
CA GLY A 288 1.50 -32.84 17.50
C GLY A 288 1.08 -31.65 18.35
N ARG A 289 0.22 -31.84 19.35
CA ARG A 289 -0.24 -30.80 20.27
C ARG A 289 0.90 -30.27 21.17
N ALA A 290 1.74 -31.16 21.71
CA ALA A 290 2.90 -30.76 22.51
C ALA A 290 3.97 -30.06 21.65
N ALA A 291 4.18 -30.52 20.43
CA ALA A 291 5.06 -29.88 19.46
C ALA A 291 4.57 -28.45 19.09
N ALA A 292 3.27 -28.29 18.82
CA ALA A 292 2.68 -26.99 18.52
C ALA A 292 2.84 -26.01 19.71
N ALA A 293 2.60 -26.46 20.94
CA ALA A 293 2.80 -25.65 22.16
C ALA A 293 4.25 -25.19 22.32
N ALA A 294 5.21 -26.12 22.15
CA ALA A 294 6.64 -25.83 22.26
C ALA A 294 7.12 -24.81 21.22
N VAL A 295 6.66 -24.97 19.99
CA VAL A 295 6.99 -24.06 18.87
C VAL A 295 6.35 -22.68 19.06
N ALA A 296 5.03 -22.63 19.32
CA ALA A 296 4.32 -21.39 19.51
C ALA A 296 4.86 -20.55 20.69
N GLY A 297 5.27 -21.20 21.77
CA GLY A 297 5.88 -20.51 22.91
C GLY A 297 7.28 -19.93 22.64
N ARG A 298 8.03 -20.52 21.71
CA ARG A 298 9.38 -20.07 21.33
C ARG A 298 9.35 -19.06 20.18
N VAL A 299 8.58 -19.35 19.14
CA VAL A 299 8.44 -18.53 17.94
C VAL A 299 7.54 -17.31 18.19
N GLY A 300 6.58 -17.42 19.10
CA GLY A 300 5.64 -16.34 19.42
C GLY A 300 6.31 -15.04 19.89
N THR A 301 7.48 -15.12 20.53
CA THR A 301 8.25 -13.91 20.88
C THR A 301 8.81 -13.20 19.65
N ALA A 302 9.34 -13.95 18.69
CA ALA A 302 9.86 -13.38 17.44
C ALA A 302 8.73 -12.76 16.60
N ILE A 303 7.60 -13.48 16.44
CA ILE A 303 6.42 -12.94 15.76
C ILE A 303 5.90 -11.67 16.43
N THR A 304 5.86 -11.65 17.78
CA THR A 304 5.42 -10.44 18.50
C THR A 304 6.37 -9.26 18.28
N SER A 305 7.68 -9.49 18.30
CA SER A 305 8.67 -8.43 18.04
C SER A 305 8.52 -7.88 16.61
N ALA A 306 8.40 -8.76 15.62
CA ALA A 306 8.18 -8.39 14.23
C ALA A 306 6.88 -7.59 14.08
N ALA A 307 5.76 -8.09 14.59
CA ALA A 307 4.48 -7.37 14.52
C ALA A 307 4.54 -5.99 15.19
N LEU A 308 5.18 -5.88 16.35
CA LEU A 308 5.32 -4.59 17.05
C LEU A 308 6.21 -3.61 16.27
N THR A 309 7.24 -4.11 15.58
CA THR A 309 8.07 -3.26 14.69
C THR A 309 7.23 -2.72 13.53
N ILE A 310 6.38 -3.56 12.93
CA ILE A 310 5.46 -3.15 11.87
C ILE A 310 4.44 -2.13 12.40
N VAL A 311 3.80 -2.42 13.54
CA VAL A 311 2.84 -1.50 14.19
C VAL A 311 3.51 -0.15 14.48
N ALA A 312 4.71 -0.15 15.03
CA ALA A 312 5.45 1.07 15.31
C ALA A 312 5.78 1.85 14.03
N ALA A 313 6.26 1.17 12.99
CA ALA A 313 6.57 1.81 11.70
C ALA A 313 5.34 2.47 11.08
N PHE A 314 4.22 1.75 10.98
CA PHE A 314 3.00 2.31 10.41
C PHE A 314 2.34 3.37 11.30
N SER A 315 2.47 3.26 12.62
CA SER A 315 1.98 4.29 13.55
C SER A 315 2.67 5.65 13.34
N THR A 316 3.90 5.68 12.80
CA THR A 316 4.58 6.96 12.46
C THR A 316 3.85 7.75 11.40
N LEU A 317 3.03 7.12 10.56
CA LEU A 317 2.16 7.82 9.61
C LEU A 317 1.10 8.70 10.32
N GLY A 318 0.81 8.45 11.59
CA GLY A 318 -0.10 9.30 12.37
C GLY A 318 0.34 10.77 12.48
N VAL A 319 1.63 11.07 12.25
CA VAL A 319 2.16 12.44 12.20
C VAL A 319 2.21 13.02 10.79
N ALA A 320 1.75 12.28 9.77
CA ALA A 320 1.73 12.77 8.40
C ALA A 320 0.78 13.97 8.22
N THR A 321 1.18 14.88 7.35
CA THR A 321 0.39 16.06 6.97
C THR A 321 -0.75 15.66 6.04
N PHE A 322 -0.47 14.79 5.06
CA PHE A 322 -1.47 14.30 4.13
C PHE A 322 -2.39 13.29 4.84
N GLY A 323 -3.69 13.61 4.91
CA GLY A 323 -4.67 12.85 5.68
C GLY A 323 -4.80 11.38 5.27
N GLN A 324 -4.67 11.06 3.97
CA GLN A 324 -4.69 9.69 3.50
C GLN A 324 -3.60 8.83 4.16
N PHE A 325 -2.37 9.34 4.27
CA PHE A 325 -1.29 8.65 4.98
C PHE A 325 -1.52 8.61 6.48
N ARG A 326 -1.99 9.74 7.06
CA ARG A 326 -2.29 9.84 8.49
C ARG A 326 -3.31 8.82 8.96
N VAL A 327 -4.28 8.48 8.12
CA VAL A 327 -5.32 7.48 8.41
C VAL A 327 -4.84 6.06 8.13
N LEU A 328 -4.07 5.86 7.06
CA LEU A 328 -3.57 4.56 6.64
C LEU A 328 -2.71 3.88 7.73
N GLY A 329 -1.87 4.64 8.42
CA GLY A 329 -0.97 4.12 9.44
C GLY A 329 -1.70 3.42 10.60
N PRO A 330 -2.54 4.12 11.36
CA PRO A 330 -3.33 3.50 12.42
C PRO A 330 -4.21 2.35 11.93
N ALA A 331 -4.79 2.44 10.72
CA ALA A 331 -5.59 1.38 10.13
C ALA A 331 -4.78 0.08 9.94
N ILE A 332 -3.58 0.18 9.37
CA ILE A 332 -2.67 -0.97 9.24
C ILE A 332 -2.18 -1.46 10.61
N ALA A 333 -1.89 -0.55 11.54
CA ALA A 333 -1.49 -0.93 12.89
C ALA A 333 -2.56 -1.79 13.60
N VAL A 334 -3.83 -1.39 13.53
CA VAL A 334 -4.97 -2.19 14.04
C VAL A 334 -5.04 -3.54 13.34
N ALA A 335 -4.92 -3.57 12.03
CA ALA A 335 -4.97 -4.79 11.24
C ALA A 335 -3.85 -5.78 11.63
N VAL A 336 -2.62 -5.28 11.79
CA VAL A 336 -1.46 -6.09 12.21
C VAL A 336 -1.60 -6.58 13.64
N LEU A 337 -2.18 -5.81 14.55
CA LEU A 337 -2.48 -6.27 15.91
C LEU A 337 -3.49 -7.43 15.91
N VAL A 338 -4.54 -7.36 15.09
CA VAL A 338 -5.48 -8.48 14.93
C VAL A 338 -4.77 -9.68 14.33
N MET A 339 -3.90 -9.49 13.32
CA MET A 339 -3.09 -10.55 12.73
C MET A 339 -2.15 -11.19 13.76
N LEU A 340 -1.52 -10.37 14.61
CA LEU A 340 -0.67 -10.87 15.71
C LEU A 340 -1.46 -11.79 16.67
N VAL A 341 -2.65 -11.35 17.10
CA VAL A 341 -3.51 -12.17 17.99
C VAL A 341 -3.90 -13.48 17.31
N GLY A 342 -4.27 -13.43 16.02
CA GLY A 342 -4.57 -14.62 15.21
C GLY A 342 -3.37 -15.56 15.08
N SER A 343 -2.19 -15.00 14.85
CA SER A 343 -0.95 -15.77 14.72
C SER A 343 -0.53 -16.45 16.02
N LEU A 344 -0.84 -15.86 17.16
CA LEU A 344 -0.55 -16.43 18.49
C LEU A 344 -1.64 -17.38 18.99
N THR A 345 -2.81 -17.40 18.36
CA THR A 345 -3.96 -18.20 18.82
C THR A 345 -4.47 -19.18 17.76
N LEU A 346 -5.02 -18.70 16.64
CA LEU A 346 -5.61 -19.56 15.61
C LEU A 346 -4.56 -20.45 14.95
N MET A 347 -3.43 -19.89 14.55
CA MET A 347 -2.39 -20.66 13.86
C MET A 347 -1.84 -21.81 14.70
N PRO A 348 -1.43 -21.62 16.00
CA PRO A 348 -1.04 -22.73 16.86
C PRO A 348 -2.17 -23.74 17.13
N ALA A 349 -3.43 -23.29 17.19
CA ALA A 349 -4.57 -24.19 17.35
C ALA A 349 -4.75 -25.11 16.13
N ILE A 350 -4.60 -24.58 14.92
CA ILE A 350 -4.64 -25.36 13.68
C ILE A 350 -3.50 -26.38 13.66
N LEU A 351 -2.26 -25.99 14.00
CA LEU A 351 -1.12 -26.90 14.09
C LEU A 351 -1.33 -27.99 15.12
N ALA A 352 -1.94 -27.68 16.27
CA ALA A 352 -2.24 -28.65 17.33
C ALA A 352 -3.26 -29.71 16.88
N VAL A 353 -4.26 -29.32 16.07
CA VAL A 353 -5.26 -30.24 15.50
C VAL A 353 -4.70 -31.04 14.34
N ALA A 354 -4.05 -30.39 13.39
CA ALA A 354 -3.52 -31.02 12.19
C ALA A 354 -2.34 -31.97 12.51
N GLY A 355 -1.48 -31.59 13.46
CA GLY A 355 -0.36 -32.43 13.90
C GLY A 355 0.52 -32.87 12.74
N ARG A 356 0.90 -34.16 12.71
CA ARG A 356 1.70 -34.75 11.63
C ARG A 356 0.97 -34.83 10.28
N ARG A 357 -0.38 -34.87 10.29
CA ARG A 357 -1.19 -34.88 9.08
C ARG A 357 -1.01 -33.61 8.23
N MET A 358 -0.55 -32.52 8.86
CA MET A 358 -0.19 -31.28 8.18
C MET A 358 0.75 -31.49 6.99
N PHE A 359 1.64 -32.47 7.06
CA PHE A 359 2.66 -32.75 6.03
C PHE A 359 2.32 -33.94 5.14
N TRP A 360 1.09 -34.51 5.20
CA TRP A 360 0.66 -35.57 4.32
C TRP A 360 0.41 -35.03 2.88
N PRO A 361 0.80 -35.75 1.82
CA PRO A 361 1.41 -37.07 1.73
C PRO A 361 2.95 -37.06 1.73
N SER A 362 3.58 -35.92 2.09
CA SER A 362 5.03 -35.74 2.04
C SER A 362 5.78 -36.68 2.99
N ARG A 363 6.84 -37.31 2.47
CA ARG A 363 7.86 -38.00 3.27
C ARG A 363 8.87 -37.03 3.93
N GLY A 364 8.64 -35.74 3.81
CA GLY A 364 9.55 -34.68 4.23
C GLY A 364 9.88 -34.61 5.74
N LEU A 365 9.17 -35.38 6.58
CA LEU A 365 9.55 -35.60 7.97
C LEU A 365 10.71 -36.59 8.11
N LYS A 366 10.97 -37.44 7.09
CA LYS A 366 12.03 -38.46 7.07
C LYS A 366 13.27 -38.02 6.31
N ASP A 367 13.11 -37.09 5.36
CA ASP A 367 14.21 -36.64 4.52
C ASP A 367 15.10 -35.62 5.23
N ARG A 368 16.42 -35.85 5.20
CA ARG A 368 17.41 -34.87 5.66
C ARG A 368 17.41 -33.68 4.68
N PRO A 369 17.56 -32.42 5.16
CA PRO A 369 17.69 -31.30 4.28
C PRO A 369 18.86 -31.49 3.31
N ARG A 370 18.63 -31.30 2.02
CA ARG A 370 19.73 -31.26 1.05
C ARG A 370 20.53 -29.98 1.29
N GLU A 371 21.75 -30.12 1.79
CA GLU A 371 22.65 -29.02 2.16
C GLU A 371 23.20 -28.22 0.94
N GLY A 372 22.81 -28.54 -0.29
CA GLY A 372 23.54 -28.15 -1.49
C GLY A 372 23.76 -26.65 -1.70
N VAL A 373 22.71 -25.82 -1.83
CA VAL A 373 22.84 -24.40 -2.23
C VAL A 373 23.09 -23.50 -1.01
N ALA A 374 22.34 -23.67 0.06
CA ALA A 374 22.49 -22.88 1.29
C ALA A 374 23.85 -23.07 1.96
N ALA A 375 24.40 -24.28 1.97
CA ALA A 375 25.73 -24.55 2.47
C ALA A 375 26.80 -23.85 1.63
N ARG A 376 26.74 -23.98 0.29
CA ARG A 376 27.65 -23.29 -0.62
C ARG A 376 27.60 -21.78 -0.49
N MET A 377 26.40 -21.21 -0.29
CA MET A 377 26.21 -19.78 -0.07
C MET A 377 26.85 -19.34 1.26
N GLY A 378 26.57 -20.05 2.37
CA GLY A 378 27.16 -19.77 3.66
C GLY A 378 28.70 -19.85 3.63
N ASP A 379 29.27 -20.86 2.96
CA ASP A 379 30.72 -20.98 2.81
C ASP A 379 31.31 -19.86 1.96
N ARG A 380 30.66 -19.43 0.87
CA ARG A 380 31.10 -18.32 0.03
C ARG A 380 31.09 -17.01 0.81
N VAL A 381 30.03 -16.72 1.55
CA VAL A 381 29.91 -15.54 2.42
C VAL A 381 30.99 -15.52 3.48
N ALA A 382 31.28 -16.65 4.11
CA ALA A 382 32.31 -16.76 5.13
C ALA A 382 33.75 -16.64 4.59
N ARG A 383 34.03 -17.25 3.41
CA ARG A 383 35.38 -17.27 2.82
C ARG A 383 35.77 -15.98 2.11
N ARG A 384 34.81 -15.30 1.43
CA ARG A 384 35.05 -14.08 0.64
C ARG A 384 34.03 -12.98 1.00
N PRO A 385 33.98 -12.53 2.27
CA PRO A 385 32.96 -11.58 2.71
C PRO A 385 33.05 -10.23 2.01
N LEU A 386 34.26 -9.71 1.78
CA LEU A 386 34.44 -8.42 1.10
C LEU A 386 33.91 -8.45 -0.34
N THR A 387 34.19 -9.52 -1.09
CA THR A 387 33.67 -9.68 -2.45
C THR A 387 32.14 -9.71 -2.48
N VAL A 388 31.51 -10.39 -1.50
CA VAL A 388 30.06 -10.44 -1.39
C VAL A 388 29.48 -9.06 -1.05
N VAL A 389 30.10 -8.31 -0.13
CA VAL A 389 29.70 -6.94 0.20
C VAL A 389 29.79 -6.03 -1.01
N VAL A 390 30.95 -6.02 -1.70
CA VAL A 390 31.15 -5.16 -2.88
C VAL A 390 30.16 -5.51 -3.99
N ALA A 391 29.96 -6.78 -4.28
CA ALA A 391 28.99 -7.21 -5.30
C ALA A 391 27.55 -6.83 -4.93
N SER A 392 27.15 -7.01 -3.67
CA SER A 392 25.80 -6.63 -3.19
C SER A 392 25.60 -5.12 -3.25
N VAL A 393 26.58 -4.33 -2.78
CA VAL A 393 26.50 -2.86 -2.80
C VAL A 393 26.51 -2.34 -4.24
N ALA A 394 27.33 -2.92 -5.12
CA ALA A 394 27.37 -2.55 -6.54
C ALA A 394 26.02 -2.84 -7.24
N LEU A 395 25.43 -4.01 -6.99
CA LEU A 395 24.10 -4.35 -7.52
C LEU A 395 23.03 -3.38 -7.03
N LEU A 396 22.96 -3.16 -5.71
CA LEU A 396 21.97 -2.27 -5.12
C LEU A 396 22.18 -0.81 -5.56
N GLY A 397 23.45 -0.37 -5.67
CA GLY A 397 23.79 0.97 -6.16
C GLY A 397 23.43 1.16 -7.65
N ALA A 398 23.65 0.15 -8.49
CA ALA A 398 23.24 0.19 -9.90
C ALA A 398 21.71 0.32 -10.05
N LEU A 399 20.96 -0.42 -9.25
CA LEU A 399 19.49 -0.30 -9.23
C LEU A 399 19.03 1.06 -8.67
N ALA A 400 19.70 1.56 -7.61
CA ALA A 400 19.41 2.87 -7.02
C ALA A 400 19.74 4.04 -7.96
N ALA A 401 20.60 3.85 -8.96
CA ALA A 401 20.87 4.88 -9.98
C ALA A 401 19.61 5.28 -10.77
N GLY A 402 18.61 4.41 -10.83
CA GLY A 402 17.30 4.74 -11.41
C GLY A 402 16.50 5.82 -10.68
N LEU A 403 16.95 6.26 -9.49
CA LEU A 403 16.37 7.43 -8.80
C LEU A 403 16.74 8.74 -9.51
N VAL A 404 17.82 8.74 -10.29
CA VAL A 404 18.24 9.94 -11.04
C VAL A 404 17.22 10.20 -12.14
N GLY A 405 16.59 11.36 -12.09
CA GLY A 405 15.52 11.74 -13.03
C GLY A 405 14.17 11.06 -12.79
N MET A 406 13.96 10.43 -11.62
CA MET A 406 12.66 9.90 -11.24
C MET A 406 11.63 11.04 -11.12
N ARG A 407 10.47 10.84 -11.72
CA ARG A 407 9.33 11.76 -11.65
C ARG A 407 8.21 11.10 -10.85
N MET A 408 7.48 11.90 -10.07
CA MET A 408 6.29 11.43 -9.36
C MET A 408 5.05 11.77 -10.17
N ASP A 409 4.20 10.78 -10.38
CA ASP A 409 2.90 10.91 -11.03
C ASP A 409 1.80 11.03 -9.96
N TYR A 410 1.04 12.11 -10.02
CA TYR A 410 -0.10 12.40 -9.15
C TYR A 410 -1.44 12.19 -9.87
N GLY A 411 -1.40 11.91 -11.17
CA GLY A 411 -2.58 11.58 -11.94
C GLY A 411 -3.15 10.24 -11.48
N GLN A 412 -4.39 10.22 -11.05
CA GLN A 412 -5.15 8.97 -10.99
C GLN A 412 -5.50 8.55 -12.42
N SER A 413 -4.49 8.28 -13.21
CA SER A 413 -4.68 7.86 -14.59
C SER A 413 -5.43 6.54 -14.55
N GLY A 414 -6.65 6.54 -14.99
CA GLY A 414 -7.25 5.35 -15.56
C GLY A 414 -6.18 4.79 -16.51
N GLY A 415 -5.74 3.55 -16.21
CA GLY A 415 -4.49 2.96 -16.65
C GLY A 415 -4.05 3.40 -18.04
N ASP A 416 -2.78 3.80 -18.16
CA ASP A 416 -2.11 3.98 -19.44
C ASP A 416 -2.36 2.75 -20.30
N GLY A 417 -3.30 2.84 -21.25
CA GLY A 417 -3.65 1.77 -22.18
C GLY A 417 -5.03 1.13 -22.01
N GLU A 418 -5.82 1.40 -20.98
CA GLU A 418 -7.22 0.97 -20.97
C GLU A 418 -8.04 1.90 -21.85
N ARG A 419 -8.44 1.39 -23.02
CA ARG A 419 -9.37 2.04 -23.95
C ARG A 419 -10.78 1.99 -23.37
N THR A 420 -11.05 2.76 -22.31
CA THR A 420 -12.41 2.91 -21.78
C THR A 420 -13.22 3.84 -22.66
N ALA A 421 -14.55 3.70 -22.62
CA ALA A 421 -15.42 4.61 -23.35
C ALA A 421 -15.26 6.06 -22.83
N ALA A 422 -15.03 6.23 -21.53
CA ALA A 422 -14.78 7.53 -20.93
C ALA A 422 -13.48 8.17 -21.44
N ALA A 423 -12.41 7.39 -21.57
CA ALA A 423 -11.13 7.87 -22.12
C ALA A 423 -11.26 8.26 -23.60
N ALA A 424 -12.03 7.50 -24.39
CA ALA A 424 -12.30 7.84 -25.77
C ALA A 424 -13.08 9.17 -25.90
N THR A 425 -14.08 9.37 -25.03
CA THR A 425 -14.85 10.63 -24.98
C THR A 425 -13.96 11.81 -24.56
N ALA A 426 -13.08 11.61 -23.57
CA ALA A 426 -12.13 12.63 -23.15
C ALA A 426 -11.17 13.04 -24.29
N ALA A 427 -10.69 12.06 -25.07
CA ALA A 427 -9.83 12.32 -26.23
C ALA A 427 -10.55 13.08 -27.33
N GLU A 428 -11.84 12.79 -27.58
CA GLU A 428 -12.67 13.54 -28.53
C GLU A 428 -12.83 15.00 -28.10
N ILE A 429 -13.11 15.26 -26.82
CA ILE A 429 -13.20 16.62 -26.27
C ILE A 429 -11.87 17.38 -26.43
N ALA A 430 -10.76 16.72 -26.06
CA ALA A 430 -9.43 17.31 -26.12
C ALA A 430 -8.94 17.62 -27.56
N GLY A 431 -9.55 17.00 -28.57
CA GLY A 431 -9.29 17.29 -29.98
C GLY A 431 -9.88 18.62 -30.47
N ALA A 432 -10.93 19.11 -29.80
CA ALA A 432 -11.66 20.30 -30.22
C ALA A 432 -11.61 21.47 -29.21
N LEU A 433 -11.35 21.17 -27.96
CA LEU A 433 -11.32 22.13 -26.83
C LEU A 433 -10.00 22.03 -26.06
N PRO A 434 -9.53 23.14 -25.45
CA PRO A 434 -8.40 23.07 -24.54
C PRO A 434 -8.61 22.00 -23.44
N ALA A 435 -7.57 21.28 -23.09
CA ALA A 435 -7.66 20.15 -22.16
C ALA A 435 -8.26 20.53 -20.79
N GLY A 436 -8.11 21.77 -20.35
CA GLY A 436 -8.65 22.28 -19.08
C GLY A 436 -10.14 22.64 -19.08
N VAL A 437 -10.84 22.58 -20.21
CA VAL A 437 -12.27 23.01 -20.28
C VAL A 437 -13.18 22.09 -19.48
N SER A 438 -12.87 20.81 -19.41
CA SER A 438 -13.64 19.84 -18.63
C SER A 438 -13.32 19.84 -17.12
N ASP A 439 -12.20 20.48 -16.73
CA ASP A 439 -11.72 20.49 -15.33
C ASP A 439 -10.89 21.78 -15.09
N PRO A 440 -11.55 22.94 -14.95
CA PRO A 440 -10.87 24.23 -14.80
C PRO A 440 -10.19 24.39 -13.46
N THR A 441 -9.14 25.21 -13.44
CA THR A 441 -8.55 25.73 -12.20
C THR A 441 -9.35 26.96 -11.78
N GLY A 442 -10.06 26.87 -10.66
CA GLY A 442 -10.87 28.00 -10.13
C GLY A 442 -10.03 28.91 -9.23
N VAL A 443 -10.00 30.19 -9.54
CA VAL A 443 -9.47 31.24 -8.65
C VAL A 443 -10.63 31.88 -7.92
N PHE A 444 -10.70 31.67 -6.63
CA PHE A 444 -11.78 32.14 -5.74
C PHE A 444 -11.31 33.36 -4.96
N VAL A 445 -12.04 34.46 -5.09
CA VAL A 445 -11.75 35.74 -4.41
C VAL A 445 -12.85 36.03 -3.40
N THR A 446 -12.50 36.38 -2.18
CA THR A 446 -13.44 36.80 -1.14
C THR A 446 -13.08 38.21 -0.63
N ALA A 447 -14.07 39.06 -0.43
CA ALA A 447 -13.88 40.38 0.18
C ALA A 447 -13.69 40.21 1.69
N THR A 448 -12.61 40.75 2.25
CA THR A 448 -12.32 40.77 3.68
C THR A 448 -12.59 42.12 4.34
N ASP A 449 -12.83 43.17 3.56
CA ASP A 449 -13.10 44.54 3.97
C ASP A 449 -14.60 44.84 4.18
N GLY A 450 -15.49 43.81 4.00
CA GLY A 450 -16.93 43.96 4.04
C GLY A 450 -17.51 44.68 2.82
N GLY A 451 -16.68 44.94 1.79
CA GLY A 451 -17.08 45.53 0.51
C GLY A 451 -17.63 44.52 -0.46
N THR A 452 -18.23 45.01 -1.55
CA THR A 452 -18.67 44.17 -2.66
C THR A 452 -17.58 44.07 -3.71
N LEU A 453 -17.54 42.91 -4.39
CA LEU A 453 -16.68 42.65 -5.55
C LEU A 453 -17.40 43.09 -6.82
N THR A 454 -16.65 43.66 -7.77
CA THR A 454 -17.11 43.95 -9.12
C THR A 454 -16.13 43.38 -10.14
N ALA A 455 -16.58 43.18 -11.37
CA ALA A 455 -15.71 42.68 -12.44
C ALA A 455 -14.53 43.62 -12.73
N GLU A 456 -14.74 44.95 -12.61
CA GLU A 456 -13.70 45.96 -12.82
C GLU A 456 -12.61 45.85 -11.72
N ARG A 457 -13.01 45.64 -10.46
CA ARG A 457 -12.05 45.48 -9.33
C ARG A 457 -11.15 44.24 -9.51
N LEU A 458 -11.66 43.23 -10.25
CA LEU A 458 -10.96 41.96 -10.52
C LEU A 458 -10.27 41.95 -11.90
N GLY A 459 -10.46 42.96 -12.75
CA GLY A 459 -9.94 43.02 -14.11
C GLY A 459 -8.44 42.83 -14.21
N GLY A 460 -7.67 43.51 -13.35
CA GLY A 460 -6.20 43.36 -13.31
C GLY A 460 -5.72 41.95 -12.93
N LEU A 461 -6.46 41.26 -12.06
CA LEU A 461 -6.17 39.85 -11.73
C LEU A 461 -6.49 38.94 -12.92
N ALA A 462 -7.63 39.14 -13.60
CA ALA A 462 -8.02 38.34 -14.76
C ALA A 462 -7.05 38.52 -15.94
N GLU A 463 -6.60 39.77 -16.19
CA GLU A 463 -5.58 40.07 -17.21
C GLU A 463 -4.23 39.39 -16.88
N ALA A 464 -3.80 39.51 -15.63
CA ALA A 464 -2.56 38.86 -15.17
C ALA A 464 -2.60 37.33 -15.33
N LEU A 465 -3.73 36.71 -15.03
CA LEU A 465 -3.93 35.26 -15.22
C LEU A 465 -3.92 34.88 -16.71
N THR A 466 -4.48 35.73 -17.57
CA THR A 466 -4.48 35.51 -19.04
C THR A 466 -3.06 35.60 -19.59
N ALA A 467 -2.21 36.42 -19.01
CA ALA A 467 -0.81 36.60 -19.45
C ALA A 467 0.14 35.47 -18.99
N VAL A 468 -0.32 34.56 -18.15
CA VAL A 468 0.51 33.42 -17.69
C VAL A 468 0.72 32.43 -18.83
N ASP A 469 1.98 32.17 -19.16
CA ASP A 469 2.33 31.15 -20.15
C ASP A 469 1.87 29.75 -19.70
N GLY A 470 1.16 29.03 -20.58
CA GLY A 470 0.51 27.75 -20.27
C GLY A 470 -0.98 27.86 -19.87
N VAL A 471 -1.51 29.08 -19.72
CA VAL A 471 -2.95 29.34 -19.63
C VAL A 471 -3.50 29.49 -21.04
N GLY A 472 -4.48 28.65 -21.39
CA GLY A 472 -5.12 28.72 -22.74
C GLY A 472 -6.23 29.75 -22.80
N GLN A 473 -7.02 29.88 -21.75
CA GLN A 473 -8.15 30.78 -21.65
C GLN A 473 -8.49 31.10 -20.20
N VAL A 474 -9.05 32.26 -19.95
CA VAL A 474 -9.65 32.69 -18.69
C VAL A 474 -11.11 33.01 -18.93
N ALA A 475 -12.02 32.42 -18.15
CA ALA A 475 -13.45 32.69 -18.24
C ALA A 475 -13.82 34.05 -17.66
N PRO A 476 -14.97 34.62 -18.08
CA PRO A 476 -15.52 35.79 -17.40
C PRO A 476 -15.72 35.56 -15.92
N THR A 477 -15.45 36.60 -15.12
CA THR A 477 -15.62 36.55 -13.64
C THR A 477 -17.09 36.33 -13.29
N VAL A 478 -17.32 35.29 -12.47
CA VAL A 478 -18.64 34.98 -11.90
C VAL A 478 -18.68 35.50 -10.46
N LEU A 479 -19.66 36.33 -10.15
CA LEU A 479 -19.87 36.88 -8.82
C LEU A 479 -20.88 36.03 -8.05
N SER A 480 -20.70 35.89 -6.72
CA SER A 480 -21.72 35.30 -5.82
C SER A 480 -22.98 36.21 -5.77
N GLU A 481 -24.11 35.66 -5.34
CA GLU A 481 -25.38 36.40 -5.25
C GLU A 481 -25.27 37.66 -4.36
N ASP A 482 -24.53 37.55 -3.26
CA ASP A 482 -24.26 38.65 -2.32
C ASP A 482 -23.08 39.55 -2.74
N ARG A 483 -22.40 39.22 -3.86
CA ARG A 483 -21.20 39.92 -4.36
C ARG A 483 -20.05 40.01 -3.37
N THR A 484 -20.00 39.12 -2.36
CA THR A 484 -18.89 39.07 -1.41
C THR A 484 -17.80 38.12 -1.85
N ALA A 485 -18.09 37.25 -2.84
CA ALA A 485 -17.14 36.36 -3.47
C ALA A 485 -17.20 36.41 -4.98
N ALA A 486 -16.10 36.02 -5.64
CA ALA A 486 -16.00 35.89 -7.07
C ALA A 486 -15.22 34.61 -7.45
N ARG A 487 -15.53 34.04 -8.60
CA ARG A 487 -14.83 32.91 -9.22
C ARG A 487 -14.34 33.30 -10.61
N ILE A 488 -13.08 33.01 -10.87
CA ILE A 488 -12.44 33.15 -12.19
C ILE A 488 -11.91 31.78 -12.59
N ASP A 489 -12.49 31.19 -13.63
CA ASP A 489 -12.04 29.88 -14.10
C ASP A 489 -10.91 30.05 -15.14
N VAL A 490 -9.80 29.38 -14.87
CA VAL A 490 -8.58 29.37 -15.69
C VAL A 490 -8.48 27.99 -16.34
N PHE A 491 -8.33 27.95 -17.66
CA PHE A 491 -8.21 26.73 -18.44
C PHE A 491 -6.76 26.50 -18.85
N PRO A 492 -6.03 25.57 -18.19
CA PRO A 492 -4.69 25.18 -18.60
C PRO A 492 -4.68 24.58 -20.01
N THR A 493 -3.61 24.79 -20.76
CA THR A 493 -3.39 24.11 -22.05
C THR A 493 -3.05 22.64 -21.87
N ALA A 494 -2.40 22.30 -20.75
CA ALA A 494 -2.08 20.93 -20.36
C ALA A 494 -3.26 20.29 -19.60
N ASP A 495 -3.35 18.96 -19.67
CA ASP A 495 -4.30 18.18 -18.87
C ASP A 495 -4.09 18.48 -17.36
N PRO A 496 -5.15 18.89 -16.62
CA PRO A 496 -5.08 19.26 -15.21
C PRO A 496 -4.47 18.18 -14.28
N ARG A 497 -4.48 16.93 -14.72
CA ARG A 497 -3.92 15.79 -13.96
C ARG A 497 -2.42 15.59 -14.19
N ARG A 498 -1.84 16.24 -15.22
CA ARG A 498 -0.42 16.10 -15.56
C ARG A 498 0.48 17.03 -14.75
N GLN A 499 1.76 16.70 -14.76
CA GLN A 499 2.78 17.46 -14.06
C GLN A 499 2.85 18.91 -14.53
N GLU A 500 2.73 19.14 -15.82
CA GLU A 500 2.80 20.46 -16.44
C GLU A 500 1.73 21.42 -15.89
N ALA A 501 0.48 20.97 -15.76
CA ALA A 501 -0.61 21.77 -15.19
C ALA A 501 -0.41 22.00 -13.69
N ARG A 502 0.09 21.01 -12.96
CA ARG A 502 0.41 21.14 -11.53
C ARG A 502 1.52 22.16 -11.32
N ASP A 503 2.59 22.11 -12.11
CA ASP A 503 3.71 23.06 -12.02
C ASP A 503 3.28 24.47 -12.39
N LEU A 504 2.40 24.61 -13.42
CA LEU A 504 1.76 25.87 -13.78
C LEU A 504 0.98 26.47 -12.62
N VAL A 505 0.17 25.67 -11.94
CA VAL A 505 -0.68 26.16 -10.84
C VAL A 505 0.13 26.40 -9.57
N SER A 506 1.12 25.56 -9.26
CA SER A 506 1.94 25.70 -8.04
C SER A 506 2.90 26.90 -8.07
N GLY A 507 3.30 27.36 -9.25
CA GLY A 507 4.19 28.50 -9.48
C GLY A 507 3.46 29.65 -10.19
N PRO A 508 3.53 29.74 -11.56
CA PRO A 508 3.12 30.93 -12.32
C PRO A 508 1.72 31.45 -12.00
N VAL A 509 0.71 30.59 -11.85
CA VAL A 509 -0.66 31.02 -11.52
C VAL A 509 -0.75 31.59 -10.11
N ARG A 510 -0.19 30.91 -9.09
CA ARG A 510 -0.18 31.41 -7.72
C ARG A 510 0.69 32.64 -7.55
N ASP A 511 1.77 32.78 -8.30
CA ASP A 511 2.62 33.97 -8.32
C ASP A 511 1.85 35.16 -8.92
N ALA A 512 1.11 34.97 -10.02
CA ALA A 512 0.27 35.99 -10.62
C ALA A 512 -0.85 36.43 -9.66
N VAL A 513 -1.48 35.49 -8.98
CA VAL A 513 -2.48 35.75 -7.91
C VAL A 513 -1.87 36.58 -6.79
N ALA A 514 -0.70 36.21 -6.27
CA ALA A 514 -0.03 36.91 -5.18
C ALA A 514 0.36 38.36 -5.58
N ALA A 515 0.85 38.54 -6.81
CA ALA A 515 1.28 39.84 -7.31
C ALA A 515 0.10 40.80 -7.62
N HIS A 516 -1.05 40.28 -8.07
CA HIS A 516 -2.19 41.09 -8.53
C HIS A 516 -3.43 40.96 -7.65
N ARG A 517 -3.26 40.48 -6.42
CA ARG A 517 -4.36 40.37 -5.46
C ARG A 517 -4.94 41.76 -5.15
N PRO A 518 -6.25 41.99 -5.35
CA PRO A 518 -6.87 43.25 -5.02
C PRO A 518 -6.80 43.56 -3.51
N ALA A 519 -6.64 44.82 -3.14
CA ALA A 519 -6.61 45.22 -1.76
C ALA A 519 -7.93 44.85 -1.04
N GLY A 520 -7.89 44.41 0.22
CA GLY A 520 -9.07 44.00 0.99
C GLY A 520 -9.72 42.70 0.49
N THR A 521 -8.95 41.81 -0.18
CA THR A 521 -9.43 40.51 -0.62
C THR A 521 -8.52 39.38 -0.19
N GLU A 522 -9.08 38.18 -0.04
CA GLU A 522 -8.37 36.92 0.09
C GLU A 522 -8.62 36.10 -1.18
N VAL A 523 -7.58 35.49 -1.72
CA VAL A 523 -7.65 34.77 -2.99
C VAL A 523 -7.09 33.37 -2.82
N HIS A 524 -7.86 32.37 -3.25
CA HIS A 524 -7.49 30.97 -3.17
C HIS A 524 -7.61 30.28 -4.52
N VAL A 525 -6.69 29.37 -4.81
CA VAL A 525 -6.66 28.64 -6.09
C VAL A 525 -7.10 27.20 -5.83
N GLY A 526 -8.18 26.77 -6.48
CA GLY A 526 -8.79 25.45 -6.40
C GLY A 526 -8.83 24.72 -7.74
N GLY A 527 -9.50 23.58 -7.77
CA GLY A 527 -9.57 22.67 -8.94
C GLY A 527 -8.52 21.56 -8.86
N THR A 528 -8.64 20.58 -9.74
CA THR A 528 -7.85 19.34 -9.69
C THR A 528 -6.34 19.59 -9.69
N ALA A 529 -5.83 20.46 -10.57
CA ALA A 529 -4.40 20.78 -10.61
C ALA A 529 -3.89 21.41 -9.32
N ALA A 530 -4.67 22.30 -8.69
CA ALA A 530 -4.33 22.92 -7.41
C ALA A 530 -4.32 21.92 -6.26
N VAL A 531 -5.31 21.01 -6.22
CA VAL A 531 -5.38 19.93 -5.22
C VAL A 531 -4.14 19.03 -5.32
N PHE A 532 -3.75 18.62 -6.54
CA PHE A 532 -2.54 17.80 -6.70
C PHE A 532 -1.25 18.55 -6.44
N ALA A 533 -1.19 19.87 -6.70
CA ALA A 533 -0.06 20.69 -6.29
C ALA A 533 0.10 20.72 -4.75
N ASP A 534 -0.99 20.87 -4.04
CA ASP A 534 -1.00 20.88 -2.58
C ASP A 534 -0.73 19.50 -1.98
N ILE A 535 -1.26 18.42 -2.59
CA ILE A 535 -0.91 17.03 -2.22
C ILE A 535 0.59 16.80 -2.40
N SER A 536 1.17 17.25 -3.53
CA SER A 536 2.61 17.13 -3.77
C SER A 536 3.43 17.80 -2.66
N LYS A 537 3.06 19.01 -2.27
CA LYS A 537 3.69 19.76 -1.18
C LYS A 537 3.55 19.05 0.17
N ALA A 538 2.37 18.48 0.46
CA ALA A 538 2.12 17.72 1.69
C ALA A 538 2.95 16.44 1.72
N VAL A 539 2.97 15.69 0.62
CA VAL A 539 3.75 14.44 0.47
C VAL A 539 5.26 14.69 0.61
N ASP A 540 5.78 15.75 -0.03
CA ASP A 540 7.20 16.12 0.12
C ASP A 540 7.58 16.44 1.57
N LYS A 541 6.69 17.11 2.30
CA LYS A 541 6.85 17.38 3.74
C LYS A 541 6.82 16.07 4.52
N ASP A 542 5.87 15.18 4.21
CA ASP A 542 5.72 13.91 4.89
C ASP A 542 6.93 12.99 4.67
N LEU A 543 7.47 12.92 3.46
CA LEU A 543 8.69 12.16 3.19
C LEU A 543 9.87 12.65 4.04
N ARG A 544 10.01 13.97 4.22
CA ARG A 544 11.09 14.55 5.04
C ARG A 544 10.91 14.33 6.54
N VAL A 545 9.68 14.13 7.03
CA VAL A 545 9.38 13.95 8.45
C VAL A 545 9.19 12.47 8.80
N VAL A 546 8.35 11.76 8.05
CA VAL A 546 7.96 10.38 8.39
C VAL A 546 9.14 9.42 8.22
N PHE A 547 9.96 9.58 7.18
CA PHE A 547 11.12 8.68 6.97
C PHE A 547 12.11 8.70 8.13
N PRO A 548 12.64 9.86 8.56
CA PRO A 548 13.53 9.91 9.70
C PRO A 548 12.90 9.42 11.01
N VAL A 549 11.63 9.77 11.27
CA VAL A 549 10.92 9.35 12.48
C VAL A 549 10.75 7.83 12.50
N ALA A 550 10.30 7.24 11.42
CA ALA A 550 10.16 5.78 11.29
C ALA A 550 11.52 5.08 11.42
N ALA A 551 12.56 5.58 10.71
CA ALA A 551 13.90 5.02 10.79
C ALA A 551 14.47 5.09 12.22
N ALA A 552 14.28 6.20 12.93
CA ALA A 552 14.70 6.36 14.32
C ALA A 552 13.97 5.40 15.25
N LEU A 553 12.65 5.28 15.12
CA LEU A 553 11.83 4.38 15.95
C LEU A 553 12.19 2.91 15.73
N ILE A 554 12.35 2.50 14.47
CA ILE A 554 12.75 1.12 14.14
C ILE A 554 14.17 0.85 14.64
N THR A 555 15.10 1.81 14.48
CA THR A 555 16.45 1.69 15.04
C THR A 555 16.41 1.49 16.56
N LEU A 556 15.57 2.26 17.25
CA LEU A 556 15.40 2.12 18.70
C LEU A 556 14.89 0.72 19.10
N ILE A 557 13.89 0.21 18.37
CA ILE A 557 13.38 -1.15 18.60
C ILE A 557 14.48 -2.19 18.37
N LEU A 558 15.24 -2.06 17.29
CA LEU A 558 16.35 -2.96 16.99
C LEU A 558 17.48 -2.89 18.03
N LEU A 559 17.78 -1.70 18.57
CA LEU A 559 18.73 -1.51 19.67
C LEU A 559 18.33 -2.32 20.91
N VAL A 560 17.06 -2.25 21.29
CA VAL A 560 16.52 -3.00 22.43
C VAL A 560 16.54 -4.50 22.17
N LEU A 561 16.13 -4.91 20.96
CA LEU A 561 16.02 -6.32 20.56
C LEU A 561 17.39 -7.00 20.45
N LEU A 562 18.31 -6.39 19.71
CA LEU A 562 19.64 -6.94 19.43
C LEU A 562 20.66 -6.64 20.53
N ARG A 563 20.34 -5.75 21.46
CA ARG A 563 21.24 -5.32 22.53
C ARG A 563 22.62 -4.92 22.02
N SER A 564 22.66 -4.21 20.92
CA SER A 564 23.86 -3.75 20.20
C SER A 564 23.60 -2.39 19.58
N LEU A 565 24.61 -1.56 19.45
CA LEU A 565 24.55 -0.28 18.70
C LEU A 565 24.91 -0.47 17.24
N LEU A 566 25.90 -1.32 16.96
CA LEU A 566 26.46 -1.44 15.61
C LEU A 566 25.58 -2.33 14.70
N ALA A 567 25.00 -3.41 15.24
CA ALA A 567 24.14 -4.29 14.44
C ALA A 567 22.91 -3.56 13.86
N PRO A 568 22.11 -2.80 14.63
CA PRO A 568 21.00 -2.00 14.09
C PRO A 568 21.45 -0.98 13.05
N ALA A 569 22.58 -0.31 13.24
CA ALA A 569 23.10 0.65 12.26
C ALA A 569 23.43 -0.04 10.92
N VAL A 570 24.10 -1.19 10.95
CA VAL A 570 24.38 -2.01 9.76
C VAL A 570 23.08 -2.44 9.06
N LEU A 571 22.09 -2.90 9.84
CA LEU A 571 20.81 -3.34 9.31
C LEU A 571 20.05 -2.18 8.66
N MET A 572 19.97 -1.02 9.31
CA MET A 572 19.24 0.14 8.78
C MET A 572 19.90 0.72 7.51
N ILE A 573 21.23 0.79 7.46
CA ILE A 573 21.94 1.20 6.25
C ILE A 573 21.66 0.21 5.11
N SER A 574 21.70 -1.09 5.40
CA SER A 574 21.40 -2.12 4.40
C SER A 574 19.97 -2.02 3.89
N VAL A 575 19.00 -1.83 4.78
CA VAL A 575 17.58 -1.67 4.42
C VAL A 575 17.36 -0.37 3.63
N GLY A 576 17.99 0.73 4.03
CA GLY A 576 17.94 1.99 3.28
C GLY A 576 18.48 1.87 1.86
N LEU A 577 19.59 1.15 1.68
CA LEU A 577 20.15 0.85 0.36
C LEU A 577 19.20 -0.07 -0.45
N GLY A 578 18.61 -1.07 0.19
CA GLY A 578 17.61 -1.94 -0.43
C GLY A 578 16.35 -1.18 -0.88
N PHE A 579 15.87 -0.24 -0.06
CA PHE A 579 14.78 0.65 -0.42
C PHE A 579 15.12 1.53 -1.63
N ALA A 580 16.26 2.20 -1.60
CA ALA A 580 16.74 3.03 -2.72
C ALA A 580 16.86 2.21 -4.01
N ALA A 581 17.42 1.00 -3.92
CA ALA A 581 17.54 0.07 -5.05
C ALA A 581 16.17 -0.34 -5.61
N THR A 582 15.21 -0.63 -4.73
CA THR A 582 13.87 -1.03 -5.14
C THR A 582 13.11 0.11 -5.82
N LEU A 583 13.16 1.31 -5.24
CA LEU A 583 12.51 2.48 -5.79
C LEU A 583 13.14 2.90 -7.12
N GLY A 584 14.48 2.89 -7.21
CA GLY A 584 15.21 3.18 -8.45
C GLY A 584 14.91 2.16 -9.55
N ALA A 585 14.87 0.87 -9.22
CA ALA A 585 14.47 -0.17 -10.16
C ALA A 585 13.01 0.00 -10.65
N SER A 586 12.11 0.44 -9.75
CA SER A 586 10.73 0.75 -10.13
C SER A 586 10.66 1.92 -11.12
N ALA A 587 11.44 2.98 -10.89
CA ALA A 587 11.55 4.10 -11.83
C ALA A 587 12.11 3.65 -13.19
N LEU A 588 13.17 2.82 -13.20
CA LEU A 588 13.72 2.26 -14.44
C LEU A 588 12.68 1.45 -15.23
N VAL A 589 11.91 0.62 -14.55
CA VAL A 589 10.90 -0.22 -15.22
C VAL A 589 9.71 0.63 -15.69
N PHE A 590 9.08 1.40 -14.81
CA PHE A 590 7.83 2.07 -15.15
C PHE A 590 8.06 3.32 -16.00
N GLN A 591 9.02 4.16 -15.67
CA GLN A 591 9.26 5.40 -16.37
C GLN A 591 10.05 5.19 -17.68
N HIS A 592 11.13 4.38 -17.66
CA HIS A 592 12.03 4.25 -18.81
C HIS A 592 11.69 3.06 -19.71
N ALA A 593 11.41 1.86 -19.14
CA ALA A 593 11.13 0.68 -19.95
C ALA A 593 9.68 0.63 -20.46
N LEU A 594 8.71 1.03 -19.64
CA LEU A 594 7.28 1.04 -19.99
C LEU A 594 6.79 2.40 -20.48
N GLY A 595 7.61 3.47 -20.46
CA GLY A 595 7.28 4.80 -20.97
C GLY A 595 6.16 5.51 -20.20
N ARG A 596 5.96 5.21 -18.93
CA ARG A 596 4.94 5.90 -18.11
C ARG A 596 5.43 7.29 -17.71
N SER A 597 4.50 8.20 -17.42
CA SER A 597 4.76 9.58 -16.99
C SER A 597 5.65 9.68 -15.76
N GLY A 598 5.55 8.69 -14.85
CA GLY A 598 6.34 8.66 -13.62
C GLY A 598 5.97 7.48 -12.72
N VAL A 599 6.45 7.58 -11.50
CA VAL A 599 6.14 6.65 -10.41
C VAL A 599 5.03 7.24 -9.56
N ASP A 600 4.04 6.43 -9.19
CA ASP A 600 2.91 6.86 -8.33
C ASP A 600 3.41 7.54 -7.05
N PHE A 601 2.83 8.68 -6.70
CA PHE A 601 3.28 9.51 -5.57
C PHE A 601 3.16 8.81 -4.22
N THR A 602 2.28 7.82 -4.09
CA THR A 602 2.13 7.04 -2.86
C THR A 602 3.21 5.99 -2.71
N LEU A 603 3.82 5.56 -3.83
CA LEU A 603 4.76 4.44 -3.85
C LEU A 603 5.97 4.64 -2.93
N PRO A 604 6.68 5.78 -2.90
CA PRO A 604 7.86 5.92 -2.05
C PRO A 604 7.57 5.67 -0.57
N LEU A 605 6.46 6.22 -0.06
CA LEU A 605 6.09 6.08 1.34
C LEU A 605 5.59 4.67 1.68
N VAL A 606 4.69 4.15 0.85
CA VAL A 606 4.14 2.79 1.01
C VAL A 606 5.26 1.75 0.91
N LEU A 607 6.12 1.87 -0.10
CA LEU A 607 7.26 0.97 -0.30
C LEU A 607 8.25 1.04 0.86
N PHE A 608 8.58 2.25 1.35
CA PHE A 608 9.47 2.40 2.51
C PHE A 608 8.95 1.61 3.70
N LEU A 609 7.68 1.77 4.01
CA LEU A 609 7.06 1.06 5.14
C LEU A 609 7.03 -0.45 4.92
N PHE A 610 6.74 -0.91 3.71
CA PHE A 610 6.77 -2.35 3.39
C PHE A 610 8.18 -2.93 3.42
N VAL A 611 9.12 -2.31 2.74
CA VAL A 611 10.51 -2.81 2.68
C VAL A 611 11.15 -2.78 4.07
N VAL A 612 10.90 -1.72 4.84
CA VAL A 612 11.43 -1.61 6.19
C VAL A 612 10.73 -2.58 7.13
N ALA A 613 9.40 -2.69 7.09
CA ALA A 613 8.64 -3.55 7.97
C ALA A 613 8.90 -5.04 7.69
N LEU A 614 8.70 -5.49 6.43
CA LEU A 614 8.84 -6.90 6.04
C LEU A 614 10.32 -7.31 5.83
N GLY A 615 11.13 -6.37 5.32
CA GLY A 615 12.56 -6.65 5.08
C GLY A 615 13.37 -6.74 6.35
N THR A 616 13.00 -6.00 7.40
CA THR A 616 13.68 -6.03 8.69
C THR A 616 13.49 -7.38 9.41
N ASP A 617 12.35 -8.04 9.25
CA ASP A 617 12.05 -9.33 9.89
C ASP A 617 13.04 -10.42 9.48
N TYR A 618 13.38 -10.52 8.19
CA TYR A 618 14.38 -11.46 7.69
C TYR A 618 15.78 -11.12 8.20
N ASN A 619 16.11 -9.83 8.31
CA ASN A 619 17.37 -9.37 8.86
C ASN A 619 17.48 -9.62 10.37
N ILE A 620 16.39 -9.48 11.12
CA ILE A 620 16.33 -9.85 12.54
C ILE A 620 16.55 -11.36 12.70
N LEU A 621 15.88 -12.16 11.86
CA LEU A 621 15.96 -13.62 11.93
C LEU A 621 17.39 -14.12 11.69
N ILE A 622 18.09 -13.61 10.67
CA ILE A 622 19.46 -14.00 10.40
C ILE A 622 20.44 -13.42 11.44
N GLY A 623 20.22 -12.20 11.91
CA GLY A 623 21.01 -11.54 12.94
C GLY A 623 20.95 -12.29 14.28
N ASP A 624 19.75 -12.65 14.73
CA ASP A 624 19.54 -13.45 15.94
C ASP A 624 20.20 -14.83 15.82
N ARG A 625 20.08 -15.48 14.67
CA ARG A 625 20.75 -16.76 14.42
C ARG A 625 22.27 -16.64 14.41
N ILE A 626 22.84 -15.58 13.81
CA ILE A 626 24.29 -15.31 13.84
C ILE A 626 24.73 -15.14 15.29
N ARG A 627 23.98 -14.41 16.11
CA ARG A 627 24.27 -14.20 17.52
C ARG A 627 24.26 -15.53 18.28
N GLU A 628 23.24 -16.36 18.09
CA GLU A 628 23.13 -17.70 18.71
C GLU A 628 24.31 -18.61 18.31
N GLU A 629 24.69 -18.64 17.05
CA GLU A 629 25.82 -19.44 16.56
C GLU A 629 27.19 -18.92 17.05
N MET A 630 27.32 -17.61 17.33
CA MET A 630 28.51 -17.02 17.91
C MET A 630 28.70 -17.38 19.40
N GLU A 631 27.63 -17.74 20.13
CA GLU A 631 27.75 -18.25 21.50
C GLU A 631 28.46 -19.59 21.58
N ARG A 632 28.48 -20.33 20.45
CA ARG A 632 29.19 -21.61 20.36
C ARG A 632 30.70 -21.39 20.15
N PRO A 633 31.56 -22.27 20.65
CA PRO A 633 33.00 -22.17 20.41
C PRO A 633 33.36 -22.15 18.93
N GLY A 634 34.27 -21.27 18.52
CA GLY A 634 34.78 -21.20 17.16
C GLY A 634 34.93 -19.79 16.59
N PRO A 635 35.50 -19.66 15.40
CA PRO A 635 35.68 -18.37 14.75
C PRO A 635 34.36 -17.77 14.27
N ALA A 636 34.22 -16.43 14.32
CA ALA A 636 33.00 -15.72 13.92
C ALA A 636 32.53 -16.05 12.49
N ARG A 637 33.47 -16.19 11.55
CA ARG A 637 33.16 -16.58 10.15
C ARG A 637 32.49 -17.95 10.04
N ALA A 638 32.93 -18.93 10.85
CA ALA A 638 32.29 -20.25 10.86
C ALA A 638 30.88 -20.20 11.50
N ALA A 639 30.68 -19.36 12.51
CA ALA A 639 29.35 -19.12 13.08
C ALA A 639 28.40 -18.51 12.03
N VAL A 640 28.86 -17.53 11.26
CA VAL A 640 28.08 -16.93 10.15
C VAL A 640 27.73 -17.99 9.09
N ALA A 641 28.69 -18.83 8.67
CA ALA A 641 28.44 -19.89 7.70
C ALA A 641 27.35 -20.87 8.19
N ARG A 642 27.40 -21.28 9.46
CA ARG A 642 26.37 -22.14 10.06
C ARG A 642 25.01 -21.46 10.13
N ALA A 643 24.98 -20.18 10.54
CA ALA A 643 23.74 -19.41 10.59
C ALA A 643 23.07 -19.31 9.22
N VAL A 644 23.82 -18.95 8.16
CA VAL A 644 23.29 -18.91 6.79
C VAL A 644 22.80 -20.29 6.34
N ARG A 645 23.59 -21.35 6.56
CA ARG A 645 23.23 -22.73 6.20
C ARG A 645 21.86 -23.14 6.74
N HIS A 646 21.58 -22.81 8.00
CA HIS A 646 20.33 -23.20 8.66
C HIS A 646 19.15 -22.27 8.37
N THR A 647 19.39 -21.00 8.09
CA THR A 647 18.33 -19.98 7.99
C THR A 647 17.97 -19.62 6.54
N ALA A 648 18.95 -19.65 5.63
CA ALA A 648 18.72 -19.26 4.23
C ALA A 648 17.60 -20.02 3.52
N PRO A 649 17.40 -21.34 3.70
CA PRO A 649 16.30 -22.05 3.06
C PRO A 649 14.91 -21.52 3.49
N ALA A 650 14.76 -21.17 4.76
CA ALA A 650 13.52 -20.63 5.30
C ALA A 650 13.26 -19.21 4.77
N ILE A 651 14.28 -18.33 4.82
CA ILE A 651 14.20 -16.95 4.31
C ILE A 651 13.91 -16.97 2.80
N ALA A 652 14.64 -17.77 2.02
CA ALA A 652 14.44 -17.83 0.57
C ALA A 652 13.03 -18.28 0.20
N THR A 653 12.50 -19.28 0.92
CA THR A 653 11.17 -19.80 0.67
C THR A 653 10.10 -18.77 1.02
N ALA A 654 10.18 -18.18 2.22
CA ALA A 654 9.24 -17.18 2.68
C ALA A 654 9.28 -15.95 1.74
N GLY A 655 10.49 -15.47 1.41
CA GLY A 655 10.68 -14.37 0.47
C GLY A 655 10.12 -14.62 -0.92
N LEU A 656 10.28 -15.84 -1.47
CA LEU A 656 9.69 -16.20 -2.78
C LEU A 656 8.15 -16.22 -2.74
N VAL A 657 7.57 -16.83 -1.71
CA VAL A 657 6.11 -16.90 -1.57
C VAL A 657 5.52 -15.52 -1.41
N LEU A 658 6.13 -14.70 -0.56
CA LEU A 658 5.68 -13.33 -0.30
C LEU A 658 5.84 -12.45 -1.54
N ALA A 659 7.00 -12.52 -2.22
CA ALA A 659 7.23 -11.79 -3.45
C ALA A 659 6.26 -12.19 -4.57
N ALA A 660 5.91 -13.47 -4.68
CA ALA A 660 4.90 -13.92 -5.64
C ALA A 660 3.49 -13.41 -5.29
N SER A 661 3.16 -13.35 -4.00
CA SER A 661 1.88 -12.79 -3.53
C SER A 661 1.74 -11.30 -3.92
N PHE A 662 2.75 -10.49 -3.63
CA PHE A 662 2.76 -9.07 -4.04
C PHE A 662 2.92 -8.91 -5.55
N GLY A 663 3.75 -9.74 -6.20
CA GLY A 663 3.98 -9.72 -7.65
C GLY A 663 2.71 -9.97 -8.47
N SER A 664 1.73 -10.69 -7.92
CA SER A 664 0.44 -10.89 -8.58
C SER A 664 -0.34 -9.58 -8.75
N LEU A 665 -0.13 -8.59 -7.87
CA LEU A 665 -0.73 -7.25 -8.00
C LEU A 665 -0.15 -6.47 -9.17
N ALA A 666 1.07 -6.79 -9.59
CA ALA A 666 1.71 -6.11 -10.73
C ALA A 666 1.00 -6.36 -12.07
N VAL A 667 0.13 -7.36 -12.14
CA VAL A 667 -0.73 -7.64 -13.31
C VAL A 667 -2.20 -7.26 -13.06
N GLY A 668 -2.51 -6.69 -11.89
CA GLY A 668 -3.83 -6.21 -11.51
C GLY A 668 -4.28 -4.96 -12.27
N PRO A 669 -5.53 -4.55 -12.09
CA PRO A 669 -6.02 -3.27 -12.60
C PRO A 669 -5.43 -2.10 -11.80
N GLY A 670 -5.29 -0.95 -12.45
CA GLY A 670 -4.83 0.29 -11.84
C GLY A 670 -3.30 0.42 -11.74
N SER A 671 -2.78 1.53 -12.25
CA SER A 671 -1.34 1.81 -12.33
C SER A 671 -0.65 1.80 -10.96
N ALA A 672 -1.23 2.44 -9.95
CA ALA A 672 -0.69 2.49 -8.58
C ALA A 672 -0.57 1.08 -7.98
N THR A 673 -1.62 0.24 -8.11
CA THR A 673 -1.60 -1.14 -7.60
C THR A 673 -0.52 -1.99 -8.26
N GLN A 674 -0.33 -1.85 -9.59
CA GLN A 674 0.72 -2.52 -10.34
C GLN A 674 2.10 -2.13 -9.84
N GLN A 675 2.33 -0.83 -9.65
CA GLN A 675 3.60 -0.29 -9.18
C GLN A 675 3.91 -0.75 -7.75
N ILE A 676 2.93 -0.67 -6.84
CA ILE A 676 3.08 -1.15 -5.46
C ILE A 676 3.37 -2.66 -5.45
N GLY A 677 2.64 -3.45 -6.25
CA GLY A 677 2.84 -4.88 -6.35
C GLY A 677 4.23 -5.27 -6.84
N PHE A 678 4.68 -4.68 -7.94
CA PHE A 678 6.02 -4.89 -8.50
C PHE A 678 7.12 -4.47 -7.52
N ALA A 679 7.04 -3.23 -7.03
CA ALA A 679 8.07 -2.67 -6.15
C ALA A 679 8.17 -3.47 -4.84
N THR A 680 7.04 -3.82 -4.23
CA THR A 680 7.06 -4.62 -2.99
C THR A 680 7.61 -6.02 -3.23
N ALA A 681 7.22 -6.70 -4.33
CA ALA A 681 7.76 -8.01 -4.69
C ALA A 681 9.27 -7.96 -4.89
N LEU A 682 9.77 -6.98 -5.65
CA LEU A 682 11.20 -6.78 -5.87
C LEU A 682 11.93 -6.45 -4.57
N GLY A 683 11.37 -5.56 -3.74
CA GLY A 683 11.93 -5.19 -2.44
C GLY A 683 12.07 -6.37 -1.50
N ILE A 684 11.07 -7.27 -1.48
CA ILE A 684 11.11 -8.52 -0.70
C ILE A 684 12.19 -9.46 -1.24
N LEU A 685 12.32 -9.62 -2.56
CA LEU A 685 13.37 -10.45 -3.16
C LEU A 685 14.77 -9.89 -2.83
N LEU A 686 14.98 -8.58 -2.96
CA LEU A 686 16.25 -7.95 -2.60
C LEU A 686 16.52 -8.11 -1.10
N SER A 687 15.51 -7.91 -0.24
CA SER A 687 15.66 -8.09 1.19
C SER A 687 16.00 -9.53 1.58
N ALA A 688 15.29 -10.51 1.05
CA ALA A 688 15.53 -11.91 1.38
C ALA A 688 16.87 -12.42 0.84
N PHE A 689 17.16 -12.21 -0.46
CA PHE A 689 18.31 -12.84 -1.13
C PHE A 689 19.57 -11.99 -1.05
N VAL A 690 19.47 -10.67 -1.24
CA VAL A 690 20.64 -9.79 -1.27
C VAL A 690 20.99 -9.30 0.14
N LEU A 691 20.03 -8.78 0.90
CA LEU A 691 20.32 -8.24 2.22
C LEU A 691 20.51 -9.37 3.24
N SER A 692 19.51 -10.23 3.47
CA SER A 692 19.49 -11.17 4.60
C SER A 692 20.38 -12.41 4.38
N ILE A 693 20.51 -12.93 3.15
CA ILE A 693 21.32 -14.12 2.87
C ILE A 693 22.76 -13.77 2.49
N ALA A 694 23.01 -12.59 1.90
CA ALA A 694 24.34 -12.22 1.41
C ALA A 694 24.97 -11.05 2.18
N LEU A 695 24.42 -9.84 2.08
CA LEU A 695 25.04 -8.60 2.55
C LEU A 695 25.23 -8.56 4.08
N VAL A 696 24.15 -8.76 4.84
CA VAL A 696 24.18 -8.69 6.31
C VAL A 696 25.09 -9.76 6.91
N PRO A 697 25.01 -11.05 6.50
CA PRO A 697 25.97 -12.04 6.95
C PRO A 697 27.42 -11.75 6.56
N ALA A 698 27.66 -11.20 5.35
CA ALA A 698 29.01 -10.84 4.91
C ALA A 698 29.58 -9.68 5.77
N LEU A 699 28.77 -8.67 6.08
CA LEU A 699 29.17 -7.59 7.00
C LEU A 699 29.43 -8.14 8.41
N ALA A 700 28.59 -9.05 8.89
CA ALA A 700 28.82 -9.74 10.19
C ALA A 700 30.11 -10.58 10.18
N ALA A 701 30.47 -11.21 9.05
CA ALA A 701 31.71 -11.96 8.91
C ALA A 701 32.95 -11.07 8.85
N LEU A 702 32.83 -9.82 8.34
CA LEU A 702 33.88 -8.81 8.34
C LEU A 702 34.08 -8.18 9.71
N LEU A 703 32.99 -7.76 10.34
CA LEU A 703 33.01 -7.09 11.66
C LEU A 703 33.26 -8.07 12.81
N GLY A 704 32.94 -9.35 12.62
CA GLY A 704 33.15 -10.38 13.65
C GLY A 704 32.36 -10.07 14.93
N TRP A 705 33.03 -10.14 16.08
CA TRP A 705 32.43 -9.87 17.38
C TRP A 705 32.05 -8.41 17.60
N SER A 706 32.71 -7.48 16.93
CA SER A 706 32.47 -6.04 17.07
C SER A 706 31.05 -5.63 16.69
N ILE A 707 30.39 -6.40 15.80
CA ILE A 707 29.00 -6.11 15.41
C ILE A 707 28.03 -6.06 16.60
N TRP A 708 28.38 -6.75 17.71
CA TRP A 708 27.55 -6.83 18.92
C TRP A 708 27.98 -5.84 20.01
N TRP A 709 28.82 -4.86 19.70
CA TRP A 709 29.20 -3.83 20.66
C TRP A 709 27.98 -3.02 21.10
N PRO A 710 27.78 -2.68 22.42
CA PRO A 710 28.68 -2.90 23.56
C PRO A 710 28.49 -4.21 24.30
N LEU A 711 27.49 -5.04 23.99
CA LEU A 711 27.14 -6.26 24.72
C LEU A 711 27.35 -7.51 23.84
N PRO A 712 28.59 -8.01 23.70
CA PRO A 712 28.84 -9.22 22.94
C PRO A 712 28.15 -10.45 23.56
N PRO A 713 27.76 -11.43 22.71
CA PRO A 713 27.16 -12.67 23.21
C PRO A 713 28.12 -13.39 24.19
N ARG A 714 27.55 -14.00 25.22
CA ARG A 714 28.35 -14.76 26.19
C ARG A 714 28.87 -16.01 25.52
N ARG A 715 30.19 -16.21 25.49
CA ARG A 715 30.78 -17.48 25.05
C ARG A 715 30.38 -18.57 26.06
N ALA A 716 29.83 -19.68 25.58
CA ALA A 716 29.74 -20.87 26.37
C ALA A 716 31.17 -21.27 26.75
N ALA A 717 31.42 -21.48 28.05
CA ALA A 717 32.71 -22.03 28.48
C ALA A 717 32.90 -23.34 27.72
N GLY A 718 33.97 -23.47 26.95
CA GLY A 718 34.35 -24.75 26.35
C GLY A 718 34.38 -25.83 27.42
N PRO A 719 34.19 -27.12 27.07
CA PRO A 719 34.38 -28.20 28.03
C PRO A 719 35.72 -27.93 28.75
N ALA A 720 35.64 -27.84 30.07
CA ALA A 720 36.84 -27.65 30.88
C ALA A 720 37.88 -28.66 30.39
N GLU A 721 39.06 -28.18 29.97
CA GLU A 721 40.19 -29.05 29.68
C GLU A 721 40.30 -29.99 30.86
N PRO A 722 40.29 -31.32 30.67
CA PRO A 722 40.40 -32.25 31.79
C PRO A 722 41.64 -31.82 32.55
N ALA A 723 41.46 -31.58 33.86
CA ALA A 723 42.56 -31.21 34.74
C ALA A 723 43.68 -32.23 34.53
N PRO A 724 44.95 -31.79 34.38
CA PRO A 724 46.05 -32.73 34.19
C PRO A 724 45.99 -33.74 35.33
N ALA A 725 45.99 -35.03 34.98
CA ALA A 725 45.95 -36.11 35.94
C ALA A 725 47.03 -35.86 37.02
N PRO A 726 46.70 -35.99 38.32
CA PRO A 726 47.66 -35.77 39.37
C PRO A 726 48.83 -36.71 39.09
N ALA A 727 50.05 -36.14 38.99
CA ALA A 727 51.28 -36.88 38.80
C ALA A 727 51.34 -37.99 39.84
N GLU A 728 51.34 -39.24 39.44
CA GLU A 728 51.55 -40.40 40.29
C GLU A 728 52.87 -40.19 41.05
N ARG A 729 52.78 -39.85 42.31
CA ARG A 729 53.96 -39.91 43.22
C ARG A 729 54.39 -41.37 43.27
N GLY A 730 55.55 -41.66 42.64
CA GLY A 730 56.17 -42.97 42.66
C GLY A 730 56.24 -43.50 44.06
N SER A 731 55.48 -44.56 44.30
CA SER A 731 55.66 -45.40 45.53
C SER A 731 57.01 -46.09 45.42
N GLY A 732 58.00 -45.58 46.15
CA GLY A 732 59.28 -46.25 46.31
C GLY A 732 59.02 -47.63 46.97
N SER A 733 59.20 -48.69 46.19
CA SER A 733 59.25 -50.05 46.70
C SER A 733 60.55 -50.28 47.46
N THR A 734 60.50 -50.30 48.79
CA THR A 734 61.53 -50.83 49.65
C THR A 734 61.45 -52.36 49.61
N GLU A 735 62.31 -53.02 48.86
CA GLU A 735 62.52 -54.47 48.97
C GLU A 735 63.15 -54.83 50.36
N PRO A 736 62.67 -55.80 51.12
CA PRO A 736 63.39 -56.27 52.25
C PRO A 736 64.47 -57.33 51.88
N ARG A 737 65.73 -57.02 52.08
CA ARG A 737 66.81 -58.02 51.98
C ARG A 737 66.64 -59.13 53.04
N VAL A 738 66.37 -60.34 52.58
CA VAL A 738 66.51 -61.59 53.39
C VAL A 738 67.95 -61.92 53.43
N ARG A 739 68.50 -62.00 54.63
CA ARG A 739 69.78 -62.65 54.97
C ARG A 739 69.50 -64.12 55.25
N VAL A 740 70.14 -65.00 54.49
CA VAL A 740 70.33 -66.42 54.77
C VAL A 740 71.70 -66.56 55.42
N GLY A 741 71.73 -67.11 56.66
CA GLY A 741 72.88 -67.65 57.33
C GLY A 741 72.56 -69.09 57.80
#